data_f567dbf93264f4040c5482fe425309c8
#
_entry.id   f567dbf93264f4040c5482fe425309c8
#
_cell.length_a   1.000
_cell.length_b   1.000
_cell.length_c   1.000
_cell.angle_alpha   90.00
_cell.angle_beta   90.00
_cell.angle_gamma   90.00
#
_symmetry.space_group_name_H-M   'P 1'
#
loop_
_entity.id
_entity.type
_entity.pdbx_description
1 polymer ?
#
loop_
_entity_poly.entity_id
_entity_poly.type
_entity_poly.pdbx_seq_one_letter_code
_entity_poly.pdbx_strand_id
1 'polypeptide(L)'
;MEICMTHEHSSGNRAFPAPVSGFIGRVREVAALKHLLHREEVRLLTLTGPGGIGKTRLGLHVATALREQFTDGVFFVNLAHLKDLAFVVPTIAQALALKETADQSLLEQLIAFLRKKMLLLFLDNFEQVLPAASLVADLLVACPKLKVMVSSRFVLHLQGEQEFVVPPLAVPDPTHVPDLVTLAQYEAVALFLARVQAVRPDFQLTPANAGAIIDICIRLDGFPLALELAAARIKLLSPRALLARLKSGVPLLMNEGQDVPMRQRTLRDTVAWSYRLLAPQEQRLFRWLAIFVNGSTLEAIEALCLALHPATDAGTVLAGVASLVDKSLLHQTEQGDGELRFALFEMIREYGLQALKASGDLEATRCAHASYYLRFAREIGSELGGPQQALRLERLAQEHDNLRAAMSWSLEQGDEQAMALHFGVALSRFWNIRGYWHEGQIFLARALAKSSGSGIEVRMKALAAAAGFAVYQDENVRGEALCRQSLAHSRTQGDRAGIGWALYLLGELAWQRGELPVVRRLLEEALAHFEEAEDQENRAWSLSFLADLASIQGEYVRARALFEQSLTIERQRGNTRGIAGSLLGMARTLFLSVGDASRLCSCLEQSLALHRELGGRVGITLCLTLSGMVALSQGDVVKARALLEQSLALSREIGKMQITAWSHFVLGQVAEHAGDYQGARTCYEESLVSGDGVAYNLELPFFLEGLAHIELLQGEPAKAARLWGAAEQLRAAKGTPLAPVYQTEHQRLVAVARTQLGAQTFTAIWAQGRQSPEQALARQTPLPSPLLKKGDSSAVRPAGATSPHGLTTREVEVLRLVTQGLTNGQVAECLGISPRTVDTHLTSIYHKIGVSSRSAATRYVLEQHVF
;
A
#
# COMPACT_ATOMS: atom_id res chain seq x y z
N MET A 1 8.29 -24.96 32.91
CA MET A 1 6.89 -24.58 32.64
C MET A 1 6.77 -24.36 31.14
N GLU A 2 6.37 -25.41 30.47
CA GLU A 2 6.22 -25.46 29.00
C GLU A 2 5.04 -24.55 28.60
N ILE A 3 5.34 -23.51 27.86
CA ILE A 3 4.32 -22.73 27.16
C ILE A 3 4.26 -23.26 25.73
N CYS A 4 3.16 -23.95 25.43
CA CYS A 4 2.76 -24.41 24.11
C CYS A 4 3.04 -23.36 23.04
N MET A 5 3.92 -23.73 22.12
CA MET A 5 4.07 -23.06 20.83
C MET A 5 2.89 -23.48 19.94
N THR A 6 1.80 -22.79 20.06
CA THR A 6 0.77 -22.81 19.01
C THR A 6 1.23 -21.85 17.92
N HIS A 7 1.49 -22.37 16.74
CA HIS A 7 1.73 -21.61 15.52
C HIS A 7 0.49 -20.80 15.17
N GLU A 8 0.40 -19.59 15.68
CA GLU A 8 -0.50 -18.58 15.11
C GLU A 8 0.22 -17.82 13.98
N HIS A 9 0.19 -18.42 12.80
CA HIS A 9 0.38 -17.70 11.55
C HIS A 9 -0.92 -16.94 11.24
N SER A 10 -1.15 -15.81 11.91
CA SER A 10 -2.30 -14.95 11.60
C SER A 10 -1.99 -13.48 11.83
N SER A 11 -1.21 -12.90 10.92
CA SER A 11 -1.15 -11.44 10.80
C SER A 11 -0.81 -11.04 9.36
N GLY A 12 -1.82 -11.01 8.51
CA GLY A 12 -1.78 -10.64 7.11
C GLY A 12 -3.08 -11.00 6.37
N ASN A 13 -4.06 -11.50 7.07
CA ASN A 13 -5.32 -11.94 6.51
C ASN A 13 -6.36 -10.82 6.60
N ARG A 14 -6.45 -9.93 5.61
CA ARG A 14 -7.78 -9.42 5.26
C ARG A 14 -8.58 -10.66 4.88
N ALA A 15 -9.57 -11.00 5.72
CA ALA A 15 -10.37 -12.19 5.59
C ALA A 15 -10.86 -12.28 4.13
N PHE A 16 -10.63 -13.43 3.49
CA PHE A 16 -11.37 -13.79 2.28
C PHE A 16 -12.84 -13.48 2.56
N PRO A 17 -13.56 -12.81 1.64
CA PRO A 17 -14.96 -12.52 1.86
C PRO A 17 -15.67 -13.81 2.24
N ALA A 18 -16.21 -13.87 3.48
CA ALA A 18 -16.90 -15.05 3.93
C ALA A 18 -18.11 -15.28 3.02
N PRO A 19 -18.32 -16.48 2.47
CA PRO A 19 -19.47 -16.73 1.63
C PRO A 19 -20.75 -16.61 2.44
N VAL A 20 -21.58 -15.62 2.14
CA VAL A 20 -22.88 -15.34 2.80
C VAL A 20 -23.87 -16.48 2.63
N SER A 21 -23.63 -17.41 1.70
CA SER A 21 -24.49 -18.58 1.42
C SER A 21 -23.71 -19.74 0.85
N GLY A 22 -24.15 -20.97 1.08
CA GLY A 22 -23.52 -22.19 0.60
C GLY A 22 -23.24 -22.15 -0.91
N PHE A 23 -22.11 -22.71 -1.32
CA PHE A 23 -21.75 -22.88 -2.73
C PHE A 23 -22.52 -24.08 -3.29
N ILE A 24 -23.30 -23.89 -4.36
CA ILE A 24 -24.17 -24.91 -4.94
C ILE A 24 -23.72 -25.23 -6.37
N GLY A 25 -23.58 -26.52 -6.66
CA GLY A 25 -23.20 -27.02 -7.99
C GLY A 25 -21.73 -26.78 -8.33
N ARG A 26 -21.42 -26.81 -9.64
CA ARG A 26 -20.11 -26.52 -10.23
C ARG A 26 -18.96 -27.44 -9.77
N VAL A 27 -19.27 -28.66 -9.40
CA VAL A 27 -18.27 -29.65 -8.95
C VAL A 27 -17.24 -29.91 -10.05
N ARG A 28 -17.68 -29.97 -11.32
CA ARG A 28 -16.81 -30.20 -12.48
C ARG A 28 -15.88 -29.00 -12.73
N GLU A 29 -16.41 -27.79 -12.67
CA GLU A 29 -15.66 -26.55 -12.88
C GLU A 29 -14.62 -26.35 -11.76
N VAL A 30 -14.99 -26.59 -10.51
CA VAL A 30 -14.06 -26.55 -9.37
C VAL A 30 -12.92 -27.55 -9.56
N ALA A 31 -13.23 -28.79 -9.95
CA ALA A 31 -12.21 -29.81 -10.21
C ALA A 31 -11.28 -29.42 -11.37
N ALA A 32 -11.86 -28.93 -12.48
CA ALA A 32 -11.10 -28.47 -13.64
C ALA A 32 -10.16 -27.29 -13.31
N LEU A 33 -10.65 -26.29 -12.57
CA LEU A 33 -9.84 -25.13 -12.17
C LEU A 33 -8.73 -25.52 -11.21
N LYS A 34 -9.00 -26.40 -10.25
CA LYS A 34 -7.96 -26.96 -9.37
C LYS A 34 -6.90 -27.70 -10.18
N HIS A 35 -7.30 -28.53 -11.14
CA HIS A 35 -6.37 -29.24 -12.01
C HIS A 35 -5.50 -28.27 -12.82
N LEU A 36 -6.09 -27.22 -13.42
CA LEU A 36 -5.33 -26.18 -14.15
C LEU A 36 -4.33 -25.46 -13.25
N LEU A 37 -4.73 -25.05 -12.05
CA LEU A 37 -3.86 -24.35 -11.12
C LEU A 37 -2.77 -25.24 -10.50
N HIS A 38 -2.89 -26.59 -10.55
CA HIS A 38 -1.82 -27.50 -10.15
C HIS A 38 -0.70 -27.60 -11.20
N ARG A 39 -1.00 -27.40 -12.48
CA ARG A 39 -0.01 -27.49 -13.55
C ARG A 39 1.00 -26.34 -13.44
N GLU A 40 2.29 -26.65 -13.44
CA GLU A 40 3.35 -25.64 -13.27
C GLU A 40 3.36 -24.59 -14.40
N GLU A 41 3.08 -25.02 -15.64
CA GLU A 41 3.02 -24.18 -16.81
C GLU A 41 1.84 -23.18 -16.83
N VAL A 42 0.76 -23.45 -16.06
CA VAL A 42 -0.40 -22.56 -15.96
C VAL A 42 -0.14 -21.55 -14.83
N ARG A 43 0.29 -20.36 -15.20
CA ARG A 43 0.60 -19.30 -14.25
C ARG A 43 -0.40 -18.12 -14.30
N LEU A 44 -1.14 -17.99 -15.39
CA LEU A 44 -2.25 -17.05 -15.56
C LEU A 44 -3.50 -17.81 -15.97
N LEU A 45 -4.53 -17.73 -15.14
CA LEU A 45 -5.84 -18.35 -15.38
C LEU A 45 -6.91 -17.26 -15.36
N THR A 46 -7.57 -17.03 -16.49
CA THR A 46 -8.62 -16.02 -16.59
C THR A 46 -9.99 -16.68 -16.65
N LEU A 47 -10.82 -16.41 -15.63
CA LEU A 47 -12.22 -16.82 -15.59
C LEU A 47 -13.04 -15.83 -16.40
N THR A 48 -13.49 -16.23 -17.59
CA THR A 48 -14.28 -15.36 -18.47
C THR A 48 -15.76 -15.68 -18.42
N GLY A 49 -16.59 -14.72 -18.79
CA GLY A 49 -18.02 -14.87 -18.90
C GLY A 49 -18.78 -13.62 -18.48
N PRO A 50 -20.10 -13.58 -18.78
CA PRO A 50 -20.92 -12.42 -18.47
C PRO A 50 -21.05 -12.16 -16.97
N GLY A 51 -21.43 -10.92 -16.61
CA GLY A 51 -21.71 -10.57 -15.22
C GLY A 51 -22.86 -11.42 -14.67
N GLY A 52 -22.81 -11.71 -13.36
CA GLY A 52 -23.86 -12.52 -12.71
C GLY A 52 -23.77 -14.02 -12.95
N ILE A 53 -22.81 -14.52 -13.77
CA ILE A 53 -22.57 -15.95 -14.00
C ILE A 53 -21.90 -16.66 -12.82
N GLY A 54 -21.34 -15.90 -11.86
CA GLY A 54 -20.72 -16.43 -10.66
C GLY A 54 -19.19 -16.64 -10.73
N LYS A 55 -18.48 -15.91 -11.61
CA LYS A 55 -16.99 -15.95 -11.72
C LYS A 55 -16.31 -15.73 -10.37
N THR A 56 -16.64 -14.64 -9.70
CA THR A 56 -16.09 -14.27 -8.38
C THR A 56 -16.35 -15.37 -7.34
N ARG A 57 -17.58 -15.89 -7.25
CA ARG A 57 -17.91 -16.98 -6.31
C ARG A 57 -17.14 -18.27 -6.59
N LEU A 58 -17.04 -18.65 -7.85
CA LEU A 58 -16.29 -19.81 -8.28
C LEU A 58 -14.80 -19.62 -7.97
N GLY A 59 -14.23 -18.47 -8.32
CA GLY A 59 -12.83 -18.14 -8.05
C GLY A 59 -12.51 -18.13 -6.56
N LEU A 60 -13.34 -17.51 -5.72
CA LEU A 60 -13.17 -17.50 -4.25
C LEU A 60 -13.25 -18.92 -3.68
N HIS A 61 -14.19 -19.76 -4.16
CA HIS A 61 -14.31 -21.14 -3.69
C HIS A 61 -13.08 -21.97 -4.04
N VAL A 62 -12.58 -21.86 -5.27
CA VAL A 62 -11.35 -22.54 -5.72
C VAL A 62 -10.13 -22.03 -4.96
N ALA A 63 -9.99 -20.71 -4.82
CA ALA A 63 -8.90 -20.06 -4.10
C ALA A 63 -8.85 -20.50 -2.63
N THR A 64 -10.01 -20.56 -1.96
CA THR A 64 -10.12 -21.07 -0.58
C THR A 64 -9.70 -22.53 -0.48
N ALA A 65 -10.13 -23.36 -1.43
CA ALA A 65 -9.83 -24.79 -1.44
C ALA A 65 -8.36 -25.11 -1.79
N LEU A 66 -7.60 -24.16 -2.35
CA LEU A 66 -6.18 -24.29 -2.68
C LEU A 66 -5.26 -23.62 -1.64
N ARG A 67 -5.80 -23.06 -0.57
CA ARG A 67 -5.06 -22.24 0.39
C ARG A 67 -3.86 -22.97 1.02
N GLU A 68 -4.00 -24.23 1.33
CA GLU A 68 -2.94 -25.04 1.95
C GLU A 68 -1.80 -25.37 0.98
N GLN A 69 -2.02 -25.22 -0.33
CA GLN A 69 -1.03 -25.55 -1.35
C GLN A 69 -0.09 -24.39 -1.68
N PHE A 70 -0.50 -23.16 -1.39
CA PHE A 70 0.31 -21.98 -1.58
C PHE A 70 0.95 -21.57 -0.26
N THR A 71 2.21 -21.94 -0.08
CA THR A 71 2.95 -21.75 1.19
C THR A 71 3.04 -20.28 1.64
N ASP A 72 3.03 -19.33 0.69
CA ASP A 72 3.03 -17.90 0.97
C ASP A 72 1.63 -17.27 0.92
N GLY A 73 0.59 -18.11 0.78
CA GLY A 73 -0.80 -17.70 0.90
C GLY A 73 -1.55 -17.46 -0.41
N VAL A 74 -2.83 -17.14 -0.26
CA VAL A 74 -3.76 -16.80 -1.34
C VAL A 74 -4.33 -15.42 -1.03
N PHE A 75 -4.28 -14.50 -1.99
CA PHE A 75 -4.69 -13.11 -1.81
C PHE A 75 -5.78 -12.72 -2.81
N PHE A 76 -6.81 -12.06 -2.30
CA PHE A 76 -7.94 -11.56 -3.09
C PHE A 76 -7.86 -10.05 -3.25
N VAL A 77 -8.00 -9.58 -4.49
CA VAL A 77 -7.97 -8.16 -4.85
C VAL A 77 -9.20 -7.83 -5.68
N ASN A 78 -10.10 -7.04 -5.15
CA ASN A 78 -11.27 -6.56 -5.88
C ASN A 78 -10.91 -5.26 -6.62
N LEU A 79 -11.03 -5.27 -7.95
CA LEU A 79 -10.72 -4.14 -8.83
C LEU A 79 -11.98 -3.42 -9.35
N ALA A 80 -13.18 -3.84 -8.93
CA ALA A 80 -14.46 -3.33 -9.44
C ALA A 80 -14.60 -1.80 -9.31
N HIS A 81 -13.98 -1.20 -8.32
CA HIS A 81 -14.08 0.24 -8.02
C HIS A 81 -13.05 1.10 -8.74
N LEU A 82 -12.04 0.49 -9.35
CA LEU A 82 -10.95 1.22 -9.99
C LEU A 82 -11.37 1.69 -11.39
N LYS A 83 -11.16 2.97 -11.65
CA LYS A 83 -11.31 3.59 -12.97
C LYS A 83 -9.98 4.10 -13.51
N ASP A 84 -9.02 4.38 -12.62
CA ASP A 84 -7.70 4.90 -12.97
C ASP A 84 -6.65 3.81 -12.77
N LEU A 85 -5.88 3.55 -13.82
CA LEU A 85 -4.83 2.52 -13.86
C LEU A 85 -3.72 2.76 -12.82
N ALA A 86 -3.49 4.02 -12.45
CA ALA A 86 -2.49 4.40 -11.45
C ALA A 86 -2.74 3.75 -10.08
N PHE A 87 -3.98 3.34 -9.78
CA PHE A 87 -4.33 2.71 -8.50
C PHE A 87 -4.29 1.18 -8.50
N VAL A 88 -4.01 0.53 -9.63
CA VAL A 88 -3.98 -0.95 -9.70
C VAL A 88 -2.82 -1.50 -8.86
N VAL A 89 -1.60 -1.00 -9.06
CA VAL A 89 -0.42 -1.41 -8.26
C VAL A 89 -0.61 -1.11 -6.77
N PRO A 90 -1.03 0.10 -6.36
CA PRO A 90 -1.34 0.40 -4.96
C PRO A 90 -2.38 -0.55 -4.34
N THR A 91 -3.43 -0.90 -5.09
CA THR A 91 -4.48 -1.80 -4.59
C THR A 91 -3.96 -3.23 -4.39
N ILE A 92 -3.14 -3.73 -5.31
CA ILE A 92 -2.48 -5.05 -5.17
C ILE A 92 -1.52 -5.01 -3.97
N ALA A 93 -0.67 -3.99 -3.89
CA ALA A 93 0.27 -3.81 -2.78
C ALA A 93 -0.45 -3.74 -1.42
N GLN A 94 -1.58 -3.03 -1.37
CA GLN A 94 -2.42 -2.94 -0.17
C GLN A 94 -3.01 -4.30 0.24
N ALA A 95 -3.49 -5.09 -0.71
CA ALA A 95 -4.02 -6.43 -0.43
C ALA A 95 -2.94 -7.38 0.12
N LEU A 96 -1.70 -7.20 -0.33
CA LEU A 96 -0.52 -7.92 0.14
C LEU A 96 0.07 -7.31 1.41
N ALA A 97 -0.54 -6.27 1.97
CA ALA A 97 -0.05 -5.49 3.10
C ALA A 97 1.38 -4.93 2.88
N LEU A 98 1.75 -4.67 1.62
CA LEU A 98 2.99 -3.99 1.27
C LEU A 98 2.86 -2.50 1.63
N LYS A 99 3.90 -1.96 2.27
CA LYS A 99 4.05 -0.52 2.47
C LYS A 99 5.08 0.01 1.49
N GLU A 100 4.79 1.16 0.93
CA GLU A 100 5.67 1.85 0.01
C GLU A 100 6.97 2.26 0.69
N THR A 101 8.05 2.14 -0.06
CA THR A 101 9.38 2.62 0.32
C THR A 101 9.87 3.62 -0.71
N ALA A 102 10.76 4.50 -0.29
CA ALA A 102 11.18 5.62 -1.09
C ALA A 102 12.16 5.29 -2.22
N ASP A 103 12.92 4.21 -2.08
CA ASP A 103 14.07 3.93 -2.96
C ASP A 103 13.67 3.25 -4.28
N GLN A 104 12.46 2.72 -4.39
CA GLN A 104 12.01 1.97 -5.56
C GLN A 104 10.56 2.31 -5.87
N SER A 105 10.19 2.24 -7.14
CA SER A 105 8.80 2.35 -7.52
C SER A 105 7.97 1.26 -6.83
N LEU A 106 6.71 1.55 -6.50
CA LEU A 106 5.82 0.58 -5.85
C LEU A 106 5.70 -0.73 -6.64
N LEU A 107 5.84 -0.65 -7.97
CA LEU A 107 5.87 -1.82 -8.84
C LEU A 107 7.14 -2.66 -8.62
N GLU A 108 8.30 -2.04 -8.51
CA GLU A 108 9.56 -2.74 -8.24
C GLU A 108 9.53 -3.42 -6.87
N GLN A 109 8.98 -2.75 -5.87
CA GLN A 109 8.78 -3.31 -4.54
C GLN A 109 7.82 -4.51 -4.56
N LEU A 110 6.72 -4.40 -5.29
CA LEU A 110 5.77 -5.49 -5.50
C LEU A 110 6.45 -6.70 -6.17
N ILE A 111 7.26 -6.46 -7.20
CA ILE A 111 8.06 -7.49 -7.88
C ILE A 111 9.06 -8.13 -6.92
N ALA A 112 9.83 -7.33 -6.17
CA ALA A 112 10.81 -7.82 -5.22
C ALA A 112 10.18 -8.70 -4.13
N PHE A 113 9.01 -8.31 -3.62
CA PHE A 113 8.22 -9.07 -2.66
C PHE A 113 7.74 -10.41 -3.23
N LEU A 114 7.18 -10.40 -4.45
CA LEU A 114 6.57 -11.57 -5.07
C LEU A 114 7.60 -12.55 -5.66
N ARG A 115 8.80 -12.09 -6.00
CA ARG A 115 9.79 -12.84 -6.80
C ARG A 115 10.14 -14.23 -6.25
N LYS A 116 10.18 -14.38 -4.92
CA LYS A 116 10.56 -15.66 -4.27
C LYS A 116 9.36 -16.40 -3.69
N LYS A 117 8.16 -15.82 -3.75
CA LYS A 117 6.96 -16.35 -3.08
C LYS A 117 6.15 -17.27 -3.98
N MET A 118 5.68 -18.35 -3.38
CA MET A 118 4.74 -19.28 -3.99
C MET A 118 3.33 -18.95 -3.50
N LEU A 119 2.68 -18.00 -4.16
CA LEU A 119 1.35 -17.51 -3.81
C LEU A 119 0.40 -17.48 -5.00
N LEU A 120 -0.89 -17.46 -4.69
CA LEU A 120 -1.97 -17.24 -5.65
C LEU A 120 -2.55 -15.84 -5.45
N LEU A 121 -2.51 -15.02 -6.50
CA LEU A 121 -3.14 -13.71 -6.53
C LEU A 121 -4.44 -13.80 -7.33
N PHE A 122 -5.59 -13.57 -6.68
CA PHE A 122 -6.88 -13.53 -7.35
C PHE A 122 -7.33 -12.09 -7.56
N LEU A 123 -7.29 -11.64 -8.82
CA LEU A 123 -7.70 -10.30 -9.29
C LEU A 123 -9.13 -10.36 -9.81
N ASP A 124 -10.06 -9.75 -9.10
CA ASP A 124 -11.48 -9.80 -9.43
C ASP A 124 -11.96 -8.53 -10.14
N ASN A 125 -12.88 -8.69 -11.09
CA ASN A 125 -13.43 -7.61 -11.94
C ASN A 125 -12.38 -6.85 -12.76
N PHE A 126 -11.44 -7.57 -13.36
CA PHE A 126 -10.32 -6.99 -14.13
C PHE A 126 -10.78 -6.20 -15.36
N GLU A 127 -12.01 -6.44 -15.85
CA GLU A 127 -12.60 -5.67 -16.95
C GLU A 127 -12.64 -4.16 -16.71
N GLN A 128 -12.59 -3.71 -15.48
CA GLN A 128 -12.56 -2.28 -15.14
C GLN A 128 -11.21 -1.62 -15.47
N VAL A 129 -10.15 -2.43 -15.49
CA VAL A 129 -8.76 -1.99 -15.65
C VAL A 129 -8.02 -2.77 -16.74
N LEU A 130 -8.71 -3.20 -17.79
CA LEU A 130 -8.12 -3.98 -18.90
C LEU A 130 -6.79 -3.44 -19.44
N PRO A 131 -6.60 -2.11 -19.62
CA PRO A 131 -5.33 -1.59 -20.08
C PRO A 131 -4.14 -1.86 -19.14
N ALA A 132 -4.39 -2.27 -17.87
CA ALA A 132 -3.36 -2.71 -16.93
C ALA A 132 -2.95 -4.19 -17.12
N ALA A 133 -3.41 -4.88 -18.17
CA ALA A 133 -3.03 -6.26 -18.43
C ALA A 133 -1.51 -6.44 -18.58
N SER A 134 -0.80 -5.47 -19.16
CA SER A 134 0.67 -5.48 -19.25
C SER A 134 1.34 -5.61 -17.88
N LEU A 135 0.80 -5.02 -16.83
CA LEU A 135 1.28 -5.15 -15.46
C LEU A 135 1.27 -6.63 -14.99
N VAL A 136 0.21 -7.36 -15.32
CA VAL A 136 0.11 -8.79 -14.96
C VAL A 136 1.19 -9.58 -15.69
N ALA A 137 1.47 -9.26 -16.96
CA ALA A 137 2.54 -9.88 -17.73
C ALA A 137 3.92 -9.59 -17.09
N ASP A 138 4.19 -8.35 -16.70
CA ASP A 138 5.45 -7.94 -16.07
C ASP A 138 5.65 -8.68 -14.72
N LEU A 139 4.60 -8.78 -13.91
CA LEU A 139 4.63 -9.54 -12.66
C LEU A 139 4.95 -11.04 -12.90
N LEU A 140 4.33 -11.65 -13.90
CA LEU A 140 4.56 -13.05 -14.23
C LEU A 140 5.96 -13.30 -14.77
N VAL A 141 6.53 -12.38 -15.56
CA VAL A 141 7.91 -12.48 -16.05
C VAL A 141 8.90 -12.36 -14.89
N ALA A 142 8.70 -11.39 -14.01
CA ALA A 142 9.62 -11.11 -12.91
C ALA A 142 9.53 -12.10 -11.73
N CYS A 143 8.36 -12.78 -11.56
CA CYS A 143 8.04 -13.63 -10.41
C CYS A 143 7.72 -15.06 -10.83
N PRO A 144 8.73 -15.96 -10.99
CA PRO A 144 8.53 -17.29 -11.60
C PRO A 144 7.59 -18.23 -10.84
N LYS A 145 7.43 -18.06 -9.52
CA LYS A 145 6.56 -18.89 -8.68
C LYS A 145 5.17 -18.30 -8.43
N LEU A 146 4.91 -17.09 -8.94
CA LEU A 146 3.61 -16.42 -8.82
C LEU A 146 2.59 -17.11 -9.73
N LYS A 147 1.39 -17.38 -9.21
CA LYS A 147 0.21 -17.71 -10.00
C LYS A 147 -0.83 -16.60 -9.85
N VAL A 148 -1.44 -16.26 -10.98
CA VAL A 148 -2.48 -15.23 -11.03
C VAL A 148 -3.75 -15.85 -11.57
N MET A 149 -4.84 -15.70 -10.83
CA MET A 149 -6.19 -16.00 -11.28
C MET A 149 -6.92 -14.65 -11.46
N VAL A 150 -7.59 -14.51 -12.57
CA VAL A 150 -8.31 -13.27 -12.92
C VAL A 150 -9.78 -13.59 -13.18
N SER A 151 -10.70 -12.79 -12.67
CA SER A 151 -12.07 -12.77 -13.19
C SER A 151 -12.25 -11.55 -14.08
N SER A 152 -12.79 -11.77 -15.28
CA SER A 152 -13.03 -10.71 -16.25
C SER A 152 -14.21 -11.06 -17.18
N ARG A 153 -14.80 -10.06 -17.82
CA ARG A 153 -15.76 -10.28 -18.91
C ARG A 153 -15.05 -10.63 -20.22
N PHE A 154 -13.78 -10.27 -20.33
CA PHE A 154 -12.97 -10.40 -21.55
C PHE A 154 -11.66 -11.08 -21.22
N VAL A 155 -11.07 -11.73 -22.21
CA VAL A 155 -9.70 -12.27 -22.16
C VAL A 155 -8.70 -11.09 -22.11
N LEU A 156 -7.59 -11.26 -21.39
CA LEU A 156 -6.56 -10.24 -21.26
C LEU A 156 -5.63 -10.17 -22.48
N HIS A 157 -5.64 -11.22 -23.32
CA HIS A 157 -4.76 -11.39 -24.49
C HIS A 157 -3.28 -11.38 -24.16
N LEU A 158 -2.91 -12.01 -23.03
CA LEU A 158 -1.52 -12.13 -22.59
C LEU A 158 -0.90 -13.46 -22.99
N GLN A 159 0.40 -13.47 -23.24
CA GLN A 159 1.12 -14.71 -23.53
C GLN A 159 1.10 -15.66 -22.33
N GLY A 160 0.74 -16.93 -22.56
CA GLY A 160 0.61 -17.93 -21.49
C GLY A 160 -0.68 -17.85 -20.68
N GLU A 161 -1.62 -16.99 -21.11
CA GLU A 161 -2.97 -16.93 -20.53
C GLU A 161 -3.74 -18.20 -20.84
N GLN A 162 -4.28 -18.83 -19.79
CA GLN A 162 -5.25 -19.92 -19.91
C GLN A 162 -6.64 -19.38 -19.65
N GLU A 163 -7.47 -19.37 -20.66
CA GLU A 163 -8.89 -19.00 -20.50
C GLU A 163 -9.71 -20.16 -19.95
N PHE A 164 -10.61 -19.85 -19.02
CA PHE A 164 -11.67 -20.73 -18.55
C PHE A 164 -13.01 -20.02 -18.65
N VAL A 165 -13.80 -20.37 -19.66
CA VAL A 165 -15.14 -19.82 -19.85
C VAL A 165 -16.07 -20.42 -18.81
N VAL A 166 -16.58 -19.60 -17.89
CA VAL A 166 -17.50 -20.05 -16.84
C VAL A 166 -18.89 -20.29 -17.45
N PRO A 167 -19.37 -21.55 -17.48
CA PRO A 167 -20.66 -21.84 -18.07
C PRO A 167 -21.81 -21.42 -17.14
N PRO A 168 -23.04 -21.27 -17.66
CA PRO A 168 -24.25 -21.22 -16.83
C PRO A 168 -24.41 -22.52 -16.03
N LEU A 169 -25.26 -22.48 -14.98
CA LEU A 169 -25.62 -23.67 -14.25
C LEU A 169 -26.42 -24.64 -15.14
N ALA A 170 -26.20 -25.92 -14.98
CA ALA A 170 -26.87 -26.94 -15.75
C ALA A 170 -28.39 -26.86 -15.55
N VAL A 171 -29.13 -26.81 -16.65
CA VAL A 171 -30.60 -26.80 -16.69
C VAL A 171 -31.11 -28.17 -17.19
N PRO A 172 -32.31 -28.59 -16.79
CA PRO A 172 -32.95 -29.82 -17.32
C PRO A 172 -33.26 -29.68 -18.81
N ASP A 173 -33.26 -30.82 -19.54
CA ASP A 173 -33.71 -30.88 -20.91
C ASP A 173 -35.25 -30.71 -20.94
N PRO A 174 -35.79 -29.77 -21.70
CA PRO A 174 -37.24 -29.54 -21.77
C PRO A 174 -38.01 -30.69 -22.40
N THR A 175 -37.34 -31.55 -23.18
CA THR A 175 -37.96 -32.71 -23.86
C THR A 175 -38.04 -33.96 -22.97
N HIS A 176 -37.23 -33.99 -21.89
CA HIS A 176 -37.18 -35.10 -20.96
C HIS A 176 -37.26 -34.59 -19.52
N VAL A 177 -38.44 -34.64 -18.93
CA VAL A 177 -38.65 -34.23 -17.53
C VAL A 177 -38.20 -35.41 -16.63
N PRO A 178 -37.10 -35.29 -15.90
CA PRO A 178 -36.63 -36.35 -14.98
C PRO A 178 -37.58 -36.49 -13.78
N ASP A 179 -37.43 -37.59 -13.01
CA ASP A 179 -38.11 -37.70 -11.72
C ASP A 179 -37.70 -36.57 -10.77
N LEU A 180 -38.50 -36.32 -9.72
CA LEU A 180 -38.30 -35.17 -8.82
C LEU A 180 -36.96 -35.19 -8.08
N VAL A 181 -36.40 -36.36 -7.80
CA VAL A 181 -35.11 -36.54 -7.09
C VAL A 181 -33.98 -36.09 -8.02
N THR A 182 -33.97 -36.63 -9.23
CA THR A 182 -33.02 -36.25 -10.28
C THR A 182 -33.16 -34.79 -10.68
N LEU A 183 -34.39 -34.26 -10.77
CA LEU A 183 -34.66 -32.87 -11.07
C LEU A 183 -34.04 -31.93 -10.02
N ALA A 184 -34.16 -32.24 -8.75
CA ALA A 184 -33.58 -31.46 -7.65
C ALA A 184 -32.05 -31.44 -7.67
N GLN A 185 -31.37 -32.35 -8.38
CA GLN A 185 -29.90 -32.42 -8.51
C GLN A 185 -29.37 -31.52 -9.63
N TYR A 186 -30.20 -31.04 -10.56
CA TYR A 186 -29.77 -30.06 -11.56
C TYR A 186 -29.34 -28.77 -10.87
N GLU A 187 -28.15 -28.27 -11.19
CA GLU A 187 -27.53 -27.14 -10.48
C GLU A 187 -28.41 -25.89 -10.44
N ALA A 188 -29.04 -25.54 -11.57
CA ALA A 188 -29.97 -24.41 -11.66
C ALA A 188 -31.21 -24.59 -10.78
N VAL A 189 -31.76 -25.81 -10.77
CA VAL A 189 -32.93 -26.16 -9.95
C VAL A 189 -32.57 -26.20 -8.47
N ALA A 190 -31.44 -26.81 -8.13
CA ALA A 190 -30.92 -26.86 -6.77
C ALA A 190 -30.70 -25.46 -6.18
N LEU A 191 -30.10 -24.55 -6.96
CA LEU A 191 -29.93 -23.16 -6.55
C LEU A 191 -31.27 -22.46 -6.36
N PHE A 192 -32.18 -22.59 -7.34
CA PHE A 192 -33.51 -22.00 -7.27
C PHE A 192 -34.28 -22.47 -6.04
N LEU A 193 -34.30 -23.79 -5.79
CA LEU A 193 -35.00 -24.37 -4.63
C LEU A 193 -34.38 -23.90 -3.30
N ALA A 194 -33.05 -23.89 -3.18
CA ALA A 194 -32.38 -23.41 -1.97
C ALA A 194 -32.70 -21.94 -1.67
N ARG A 195 -32.77 -21.08 -2.71
CA ARG A 195 -33.15 -19.67 -2.56
C ARG A 195 -34.65 -19.49 -2.27
N VAL A 196 -35.50 -20.30 -2.86
CA VAL A 196 -36.96 -20.30 -2.54
C VAL A 196 -37.16 -20.73 -1.10
N GLN A 197 -36.52 -21.80 -0.65
CA GLN A 197 -36.64 -22.28 0.74
C GLN A 197 -36.09 -21.29 1.77
N ALA A 198 -35.09 -20.48 1.42
CA ALA A 198 -34.61 -19.40 2.29
C ALA A 198 -35.67 -18.32 2.57
N VAL A 199 -36.56 -18.05 1.63
CA VAL A 199 -37.66 -17.05 1.78
C VAL A 199 -39.02 -17.68 2.10
N ARG A 200 -39.17 -18.99 1.83
CA ARG A 200 -40.37 -19.81 2.07
C ARG A 200 -39.98 -21.23 2.49
N PRO A 201 -39.70 -21.46 3.78
CA PRO A 201 -39.15 -22.73 4.28
C PRO A 201 -40.01 -23.96 3.98
N ASP A 202 -41.33 -23.80 3.90
CA ASP A 202 -42.30 -24.85 3.60
C ASP A 202 -42.39 -25.23 2.10
N PHE A 203 -41.61 -24.54 1.24
CA PHE A 203 -41.67 -24.79 -0.20
C PHE A 203 -41.06 -26.14 -0.57
N GLN A 204 -41.81 -26.96 -1.29
CA GLN A 204 -41.38 -28.26 -1.78
C GLN A 204 -41.52 -28.36 -3.30
N LEU A 205 -40.60 -29.08 -3.91
CA LEU A 205 -40.69 -29.49 -5.30
C LEU A 205 -41.74 -30.62 -5.42
N THR A 206 -42.76 -30.38 -6.23
CA THR A 206 -43.88 -31.31 -6.44
C THR A 206 -44.14 -31.52 -7.92
N PRO A 207 -44.85 -32.61 -8.33
CA PRO A 207 -45.24 -32.80 -9.73
C PRO A 207 -46.06 -31.64 -10.31
N ALA A 208 -46.80 -30.93 -9.46
CA ALA A 208 -47.64 -29.79 -9.85
C ALA A 208 -46.85 -28.55 -10.20
N ASN A 209 -45.66 -28.31 -9.60
CA ASN A 209 -44.85 -27.12 -9.83
C ASN A 209 -43.56 -27.39 -10.62
N ALA A 210 -43.15 -28.66 -10.76
CA ALA A 210 -41.91 -29.09 -11.42
C ALA A 210 -41.76 -28.50 -12.83
N GLY A 211 -42.77 -28.65 -13.69
CA GLY A 211 -42.71 -28.11 -15.05
C GLY A 211 -42.52 -26.59 -15.10
N ALA A 212 -43.19 -25.87 -14.20
CA ALA A 212 -43.01 -24.41 -14.15
C ALA A 212 -41.62 -24.01 -13.66
N ILE A 213 -41.02 -24.76 -12.75
CA ILE A 213 -39.63 -24.53 -12.24
C ILE A 213 -38.60 -24.81 -13.33
N ILE A 214 -38.79 -25.91 -14.10
CA ILE A 214 -37.95 -26.24 -15.26
C ILE A 214 -37.97 -25.09 -16.26
N ASP A 215 -39.17 -24.67 -16.68
CA ASP A 215 -39.35 -23.57 -17.65
C ASP A 215 -38.70 -22.26 -17.15
N ILE A 216 -38.80 -21.95 -15.84
CA ILE A 216 -38.15 -20.79 -15.23
C ILE A 216 -36.63 -20.91 -15.35
N CYS A 217 -36.04 -22.04 -14.97
CA CYS A 217 -34.58 -22.26 -15.02
C CYS A 217 -34.06 -22.17 -16.47
N ILE A 218 -34.76 -22.76 -17.42
CA ILE A 218 -34.41 -22.70 -18.85
C ILE A 218 -34.51 -21.27 -19.37
N ARG A 219 -35.59 -20.55 -19.06
CA ARG A 219 -35.82 -19.19 -19.57
C ARG A 219 -34.80 -18.18 -18.97
N LEU A 220 -34.27 -18.47 -17.81
CA LEU A 220 -33.20 -17.70 -17.17
C LEU A 220 -31.80 -18.21 -17.54
N ASP A 221 -31.72 -19.12 -18.56
CA ASP A 221 -30.48 -19.68 -19.08
C ASP A 221 -29.51 -20.24 -18.00
N GLY A 222 -30.06 -20.69 -16.85
CA GLY A 222 -29.24 -21.14 -15.74
C GLY A 222 -28.33 -20.08 -15.08
N PHE A 223 -28.61 -18.81 -15.29
CA PHE A 223 -27.80 -17.72 -14.69
C PHE A 223 -28.06 -17.62 -13.17
N PRO A 224 -27.04 -17.79 -12.32
CA PRO A 224 -27.23 -17.81 -10.87
C PRO A 224 -27.96 -16.57 -10.34
N LEU A 225 -27.52 -15.36 -10.73
CA LEU A 225 -28.12 -14.13 -10.25
C LEU A 225 -29.58 -13.97 -10.71
N ALA A 226 -29.89 -14.37 -11.95
CA ALA A 226 -31.27 -14.32 -12.45
C ALA A 226 -32.17 -15.32 -11.69
N LEU A 227 -31.66 -16.51 -11.38
CA LEU A 227 -32.37 -17.52 -10.60
C LEU A 227 -32.62 -17.04 -9.16
N GLU A 228 -31.65 -16.39 -8.50
CA GLU A 228 -31.80 -15.83 -7.16
C GLU A 228 -32.84 -14.70 -7.13
N LEU A 229 -32.81 -13.77 -8.09
CA LEU A 229 -33.81 -12.70 -8.22
C LEU A 229 -35.23 -13.25 -8.47
N ALA A 230 -35.35 -14.30 -9.28
CA ALA A 230 -36.61 -14.94 -9.57
C ALA A 230 -37.15 -15.72 -8.35
N ALA A 231 -36.28 -16.47 -7.66
CA ALA A 231 -36.62 -17.23 -6.47
C ALA A 231 -37.19 -16.34 -5.36
N ALA A 232 -36.61 -15.13 -5.12
CA ALA A 232 -37.10 -14.18 -4.13
C ALA A 232 -38.59 -13.76 -4.39
N ARG A 233 -39.03 -13.83 -5.62
CA ARG A 233 -40.42 -13.48 -5.99
C ARG A 233 -41.46 -14.58 -5.66
N ILE A 234 -41.00 -15.80 -5.34
CA ILE A 234 -41.91 -16.89 -4.92
C ILE A 234 -42.58 -16.58 -3.56
N LYS A 235 -42.06 -15.65 -2.80
CA LYS A 235 -42.74 -15.10 -1.61
C LYS A 235 -44.14 -14.54 -1.96
N LEU A 236 -44.31 -13.94 -3.16
CA LEU A 236 -45.53 -13.25 -3.60
C LEU A 236 -46.25 -13.97 -4.75
N LEU A 237 -45.55 -14.80 -5.54
CA LEU A 237 -46.06 -15.41 -6.75
C LEU A 237 -45.89 -16.93 -6.70
N SER A 238 -46.89 -17.67 -7.19
CA SER A 238 -46.69 -19.10 -7.46
C SER A 238 -45.69 -19.30 -8.62
N PRO A 239 -44.99 -20.45 -8.75
CA PRO A 239 -44.10 -20.73 -9.87
C PRO A 239 -44.79 -20.54 -11.24
N ARG A 240 -46.07 -20.92 -11.38
CA ARG A 240 -46.86 -20.73 -12.62
C ARG A 240 -47.10 -19.24 -12.90
N ALA A 241 -47.46 -18.45 -11.88
CA ALA A 241 -47.67 -17.01 -12.04
C ALA A 241 -46.36 -16.26 -12.35
N LEU A 242 -45.26 -16.68 -11.75
CA LEU A 242 -43.91 -16.15 -12.06
C LEU A 242 -43.53 -16.46 -13.51
N LEU A 243 -43.71 -17.70 -13.95
CA LEU A 243 -43.47 -18.12 -15.35
C LEU A 243 -44.32 -17.33 -16.35
N ALA A 244 -45.62 -17.18 -16.09
CA ALA A 244 -46.51 -16.40 -16.96
C ALA A 244 -45.99 -14.96 -17.13
N ARG A 245 -45.52 -14.33 -16.05
CA ARG A 245 -44.95 -12.97 -16.12
C ARG A 245 -43.59 -12.92 -16.82
N LEU A 246 -42.77 -13.95 -16.69
CA LEU A 246 -41.51 -14.06 -17.44
C LEU A 246 -41.77 -14.31 -18.95
N LYS A 247 -42.88 -14.96 -19.28
CA LYS A 247 -43.32 -15.19 -20.68
C LYS A 247 -43.92 -13.94 -21.32
N SER A 248 -44.65 -13.11 -20.55
CA SER A 248 -45.28 -11.88 -21.04
C SER A 248 -44.30 -10.70 -21.19
N GLY A 249 -42.98 -10.96 -21.13
CA GLY A 249 -41.90 -9.96 -21.17
C GLY A 249 -42.20 -8.84 -22.16
N VAL A 250 -42.62 -7.68 -21.67
CA VAL A 250 -42.74 -6.45 -22.43
C VAL A 250 -41.36 -6.02 -22.87
N PRO A 251 -41.11 -5.87 -24.20
CA PRO A 251 -39.83 -5.33 -24.65
C PRO A 251 -39.79 -3.87 -24.23
N LEU A 252 -38.92 -3.51 -23.34
CA LEU A 252 -38.73 -2.14 -22.88
C LEU A 252 -37.32 -1.65 -23.15
N LEU A 253 -37.34 -0.55 -23.93
CA LEU A 253 -36.22 0.24 -24.34
C LEU A 253 -35.32 -0.44 -25.39
N MET A 254 -35.88 -0.51 -26.59
CA MET A 254 -35.08 -0.41 -27.78
C MET A 254 -34.47 0.99 -27.81
N ASN A 255 -33.20 1.10 -27.41
CA ASN A 255 -32.23 2.00 -28.03
C ASN A 255 -30.83 1.63 -27.58
N GLU A 256 -29.98 1.44 -28.62
CA GLU A 256 -28.52 1.39 -28.60
C GLU A 256 -27.84 0.07 -28.19
N GLY A 257 -27.26 -0.57 -29.20
CA GLY A 257 -26.32 -1.63 -29.15
C GLY A 257 -26.78 -2.96 -29.71
N GLN A 258 -26.76 -3.11 -31.04
CA GLN A 258 -26.99 -4.39 -31.73
C GLN A 258 -25.95 -5.48 -31.39
N ASP A 259 -24.87 -5.16 -30.63
CA ASP A 259 -23.73 -6.05 -30.36
C ASP A 259 -23.73 -6.73 -28.99
N VAL A 260 -24.80 -6.60 -28.18
CA VAL A 260 -24.83 -7.27 -26.86
C VAL A 260 -25.33 -8.70 -27.01
N PRO A 261 -24.54 -9.73 -26.52
CA PRO A 261 -24.93 -11.12 -26.57
C PRO A 261 -26.29 -11.37 -25.93
N MET A 262 -27.11 -12.23 -26.54
CA MET A 262 -28.48 -12.53 -26.11
C MET A 262 -28.60 -12.92 -24.62
N ARG A 263 -27.57 -13.61 -24.08
CA ARG A 263 -27.47 -14.01 -22.67
C ARG A 263 -27.32 -12.83 -21.69
N GLN A 264 -26.61 -11.75 -22.08
CA GLN A 264 -26.51 -10.54 -21.25
C GLN A 264 -27.80 -9.74 -21.24
N ARG A 265 -28.59 -9.81 -22.32
CA ARG A 265 -29.93 -9.21 -22.39
C ARG A 265 -30.85 -9.83 -21.36
N THR A 266 -30.87 -11.18 -21.24
CA THR A 266 -31.77 -11.90 -20.32
C THR A 266 -31.56 -11.48 -18.86
N LEU A 267 -30.29 -11.34 -18.42
CA LEU A 267 -29.99 -10.92 -17.04
C LEU A 267 -30.38 -9.44 -16.79
N ARG A 268 -30.02 -8.57 -17.74
CA ARG A 268 -30.36 -7.14 -17.65
C ARG A 268 -31.88 -6.94 -17.64
N ASP A 269 -32.60 -7.71 -18.44
CA ASP A 269 -34.06 -7.70 -18.49
C ASP A 269 -34.69 -8.19 -17.18
N THR A 270 -34.06 -9.18 -16.52
CA THR A 270 -34.46 -9.67 -15.20
C THR A 270 -34.26 -8.61 -14.11
N VAL A 271 -33.17 -7.89 -14.12
CA VAL A 271 -32.91 -6.78 -13.18
C VAL A 271 -33.90 -5.64 -13.47
N ALA A 272 -34.06 -5.27 -14.73
CA ALA A 272 -35.01 -4.24 -15.17
C ALA A 272 -36.46 -4.58 -14.78
N TRP A 273 -36.85 -5.84 -14.92
CA TRP A 273 -38.14 -6.32 -14.49
C TRP A 273 -38.30 -6.24 -12.96
N SER A 274 -37.29 -6.68 -12.20
CA SER A 274 -37.30 -6.60 -10.74
C SER A 274 -37.38 -5.14 -10.25
N TYR A 275 -36.66 -4.22 -10.89
CA TYR A 275 -36.73 -2.79 -10.61
C TYR A 275 -38.13 -2.18 -10.88
N ARG A 276 -38.78 -2.55 -12.00
CA ARG A 276 -40.13 -2.06 -12.33
C ARG A 276 -41.22 -2.50 -11.34
N LEU A 277 -41.00 -3.62 -10.66
CA LEU A 277 -41.91 -4.09 -9.62
C LEU A 277 -41.72 -3.37 -8.27
N LEU A 278 -40.75 -2.51 -8.16
CA LEU A 278 -40.56 -1.68 -6.97
C LEU A 278 -41.55 -0.53 -6.92
N ALA A 279 -41.97 -0.16 -5.71
CA ALA A 279 -42.73 1.07 -5.52
C ALA A 279 -41.87 2.29 -5.90
N PRO A 280 -42.45 3.44 -6.29
CA PRO A 280 -41.67 4.62 -6.70
C PRO A 280 -40.64 5.09 -5.67
N GLN A 281 -40.95 4.97 -4.38
CA GLN A 281 -39.99 5.29 -3.28
C GLN A 281 -38.83 4.30 -3.23
N GLU A 282 -39.09 3.00 -3.39
CA GLU A 282 -38.08 1.97 -3.44
C GLU A 282 -37.18 2.10 -4.68
N GLN A 283 -37.79 2.48 -5.83
CA GLN A 283 -37.02 2.75 -7.05
C GLN A 283 -36.03 3.90 -6.87
N ARG A 284 -36.46 4.97 -6.19
CA ARG A 284 -35.53 6.08 -5.81
C ARG A 284 -34.42 5.61 -4.92
N LEU A 285 -34.73 4.93 -3.82
CA LEU A 285 -33.76 4.39 -2.90
C LEU A 285 -32.77 3.46 -3.61
N PHE A 286 -33.26 2.54 -4.42
CA PHE A 286 -32.42 1.63 -5.20
C PHE A 286 -31.43 2.38 -6.11
N ARG A 287 -31.89 3.44 -6.82
CA ARG A 287 -31.01 4.27 -7.65
C ARG A 287 -29.93 4.96 -6.81
N TRP A 288 -30.31 5.54 -5.67
CA TRP A 288 -29.37 6.22 -4.77
C TRP A 288 -28.32 5.27 -4.17
N LEU A 289 -28.74 4.06 -3.79
CA LEU A 289 -27.83 3.04 -3.26
C LEU A 289 -26.77 2.57 -4.28
N ALA A 290 -27.03 2.72 -5.57
CA ALA A 290 -26.08 2.35 -6.60
C ALA A 290 -24.79 3.21 -6.60
N ILE A 291 -24.80 4.37 -5.93
CA ILE A 291 -23.62 5.24 -5.82
C ILE A 291 -22.52 4.63 -4.93
N PHE A 292 -22.92 3.85 -3.92
CA PHE A 292 -21.98 3.25 -3.00
C PHE A 292 -21.13 2.15 -3.66
N VAL A 293 -19.88 2.08 -3.26
CA VAL A 293 -18.91 1.10 -3.75
C VAL A 293 -18.62 0.11 -2.62
N ASN A 294 -18.75 -1.19 -2.90
CA ASN A 294 -18.61 -2.26 -1.89
C ASN A 294 -19.61 -2.13 -0.71
N GLY A 295 -20.75 -1.48 -0.95
CA GLY A 295 -21.80 -1.30 0.03
C GLY A 295 -21.53 -0.13 1.01
N SER A 296 -22.43 0.00 1.97
CA SER A 296 -22.46 1.08 2.95
C SER A 296 -23.11 0.65 4.24
N THR A 297 -22.90 1.38 5.31
CA THR A 297 -23.63 1.26 6.57
C THR A 297 -25.03 1.85 6.44
N LEU A 298 -25.94 1.50 7.36
CA LEU A 298 -27.27 2.10 7.40
C LEU A 298 -27.18 3.62 7.64
N GLU A 299 -26.27 4.06 8.51
CA GLU A 299 -26.00 5.47 8.78
C GLU A 299 -25.68 6.26 7.51
N ALA A 300 -24.79 5.71 6.65
CA ALA A 300 -24.44 6.35 5.38
C ALA A 300 -25.62 6.43 4.41
N ILE A 301 -26.46 5.40 4.37
CA ILE A 301 -27.69 5.37 3.56
C ILE A 301 -28.67 6.44 4.05
N GLU A 302 -28.92 6.51 5.36
CA GLU A 302 -29.83 7.50 5.97
C GLU A 302 -29.36 8.92 5.69
N ALA A 303 -28.07 9.18 5.89
CA ALA A 303 -27.47 10.48 5.62
C ALA A 303 -27.58 10.89 4.15
N LEU A 304 -27.36 9.96 3.21
CA LEU A 304 -27.56 10.20 1.78
C LEU A 304 -29.01 10.52 1.45
N CYS A 305 -29.96 9.72 1.97
CA CYS A 305 -31.39 9.91 1.73
C CYS A 305 -31.88 11.24 2.29
N LEU A 306 -31.46 11.62 3.50
CA LEU A 306 -31.81 12.88 4.13
C LEU A 306 -31.26 14.09 3.33
N ALA A 307 -30.02 14.00 2.83
CA ALA A 307 -29.42 15.05 2.00
C ALA A 307 -30.15 15.26 0.68
N LEU A 308 -30.64 14.17 0.05
CA LEU A 308 -31.37 14.23 -1.23
C LEU A 308 -32.84 14.55 -1.06
N HIS A 309 -33.43 14.18 0.06
CA HIS A 309 -34.87 14.39 0.33
C HIS A 309 -35.10 14.62 1.83
N PRO A 310 -35.03 15.87 2.30
CA PRO A 310 -35.09 16.23 3.73
C PRO A 310 -36.36 15.78 4.48
N ALA A 311 -37.42 15.45 3.76
CA ALA A 311 -38.66 14.95 4.35
C ALA A 311 -38.66 13.44 4.62
N THR A 312 -37.55 12.72 4.32
CA THR A 312 -37.42 11.28 4.56
C THR A 312 -37.01 11.05 6.02
N ASP A 313 -37.74 10.24 6.74
CA ASP A 313 -37.39 9.80 8.10
C ASP A 313 -36.58 8.48 8.08
N ALA A 314 -35.83 8.21 9.14
CA ALA A 314 -35.00 7.01 9.26
C ALA A 314 -35.82 5.71 9.20
N GLY A 315 -37.05 5.69 9.74
CA GLY A 315 -37.93 4.53 9.70
C GLY A 315 -38.34 4.16 8.27
N THR A 316 -38.61 5.16 7.43
CA THR A 316 -38.89 4.98 5.99
C THR A 316 -37.69 4.43 5.24
N VAL A 317 -36.46 4.91 5.55
CA VAL A 317 -35.24 4.40 4.94
C VAL A 317 -35.01 2.95 5.32
N LEU A 318 -35.10 2.63 6.62
CA LEU A 318 -34.91 1.26 7.13
C LEU A 318 -35.93 0.29 6.50
N ALA A 319 -37.22 0.67 6.43
CA ALA A 319 -38.23 -0.14 5.78
C ALA A 319 -37.93 -0.36 4.28
N GLY A 320 -37.44 0.66 3.59
CA GLY A 320 -37.06 0.57 2.18
C GLY A 320 -35.84 -0.35 1.98
N VAL A 321 -34.81 -0.25 2.84
CA VAL A 321 -33.63 -1.13 2.83
C VAL A 321 -34.06 -2.57 3.09
N ALA A 322 -34.85 -2.84 4.12
CA ALA A 322 -35.38 -4.17 4.42
C ALA A 322 -36.18 -4.75 3.24
N SER A 323 -37.02 -3.94 2.60
CA SER A 323 -37.78 -4.36 1.41
C SER A 323 -36.88 -4.73 0.23
N LEU A 324 -35.76 -3.98 0.01
CA LEU A 324 -34.82 -4.29 -1.06
C LEU A 324 -34.00 -5.56 -0.75
N VAL A 325 -33.68 -5.82 0.52
CA VAL A 325 -33.05 -7.07 0.97
C VAL A 325 -34.00 -8.26 0.76
N ASP A 326 -35.25 -8.14 1.20
CA ASP A 326 -36.31 -9.16 0.98
C ASP A 326 -36.53 -9.51 -0.50
N LYS A 327 -36.28 -8.54 -1.38
CA LYS A 327 -36.41 -8.69 -2.85
C LYS A 327 -35.11 -9.16 -3.50
N SER A 328 -34.07 -9.49 -2.75
CA SER A 328 -32.74 -9.91 -3.21
C SER A 328 -32.05 -8.91 -4.16
N LEU A 329 -32.43 -7.65 -4.10
CA LEU A 329 -31.78 -6.57 -4.83
C LEU A 329 -30.63 -5.96 -4.02
N LEU A 330 -30.69 -6.08 -2.69
CA LEU A 330 -29.67 -5.66 -1.77
C LEU A 330 -29.27 -6.86 -0.91
N HIS A 331 -27.98 -7.07 -0.67
CA HIS A 331 -27.51 -8.08 0.28
C HIS A 331 -26.89 -7.41 1.50
N GLN A 332 -27.00 -8.09 2.62
CA GLN A 332 -26.39 -7.64 3.88
C GLN A 332 -25.26 -8.57 4.28
N THR A 333 -24.23 -8.01 4.87
CA THR A 333 -23.09 -8.73 5.44
C THR A 333 -22.81 -8.17 6.81
N GLU A 334 -22.59 -9.04 7.80
CA GLU A 334 -22.15 -8.64 9.13
C GLU A 334 -20.64 -8.50 9.12
N GLN A 335 -20.13 -7.38 9.64
CA GLN A 335 -18.70 -7.13 9.82
C GLN A 335 -18.22 -7.74 11.15
N GLY A 336 -16.90 -7.82 11.32
CA GLY A 336 -16.31 -8.40 12.53
C GLY A 336 -16.61 -7.64 13.83
N ASP A 337 -17.12 -6.41 13.74
CA ASP A 337 -17.59 -5.57 14.85
C ASP A 337 -19.10 -5.67 15.11
N GLY A 338 -19.82 -6.52 14.33
CA GLY A 338 -21.27 -6.68 14.41
C GLY A 338 -22.08 -5.64 13.62
N GLU A 339 -21.43 -4.69 12.94
CA GLU A 339 -22.11 -3.70 12.09
C GLU A 339 -22.60 -4.35 10.79
N LEU A 340 -23.83 -4.03 10.38
CA LEU A 340 -24.43 -4.53 9.15
C LEU A 340 -24.05 -3.62 7.97
N ARG A 341 -23.57 -4.22 6.91
CA ARG A 341 -23.23 -3.56 5.66
C ARG A 341 -24.17 -4.01 4.54
N PHE A 342 -24.68 -3.05 3.77
CA PHE A 342 -25.64 -3.28 2.69
C PHE A 342 -24.98 -3.00 1.35
N ALA A 343 -25.04 -3.94 0.41
CA ALA A 343 -24.41 -3.82 -0.89
C ALA A 343 -25.29 -4.35 -2.03
N LEU A 344 -25.17 -3.74 -3.20
CA LEU A 344 -25.71 -4.23 -4.46
C LEU A 344 -24.68 -5.15 -5.14
N PHE A 345 -25.14 -6.25 -5.74
CA PHE A 345 -24.27 -6.99 -6.65
C PHE A 345 -23.87 -6.11 -7.84
N GLU A 346 -22.69 -6.26 -8.37
CA GLU A 346 -22.11 -5.34 -9.35
C GLU A 346 -23.03 -5.10 -10.57
N MET A 347 -23.62 -6.16 -11.14
CA MET A 347 -24.58 -6.04 -12.25
C MET A 347 -25.85 -5.25 -11.88
N ILE A 348 -26.31 -5.41 -10.65
CA ILE A 348 -27.47 -4.67 -10.13
C ILE A 348 -27.09 -3.21 -9.91
N ARG A 349 -25.89 -2.97 -9.41
CA ARG A 349 -25.31 -1.63 -9.20
C ARG A 349 -25.12 -0.89 -10.53
N GLU A 350 -24.57 -1.55 -11.56
CA GLU A 350 -24.44 -0.99 -12.90
C GLU A 350 -25.79 -0.56 -13.48
N TYR A 351 -26.81 -1.41 -13.34
CA TYR A 351 -28.17 -1.05 -13.75
C TYR A 351 -28.72 0.14 -12.96
N GLY A 352 -28.51 0.14 -11.63
CA GLY A 352 -28.92 1.24 -10.75
C GLY A 352 -28.25 2.57 -11.12
N LEU A 353 -26.95 2.57 -11.44
CA LEU A 353 -26.23 3.76 -11.93
C LEU A 353 -26.77 4.26 -13.28
N GLN A 354 -27.11 3.36 -14.21
CA GLN A 354 -27.73 3.75 -15.47
C GLN A 354 -29.10 4.37 -15.23
N ALA A 355 -29.93 3.78 -14.35
CA ALA A 355 -31.23 4.30 -13.96
C ALA A 355 -31.12 5.65 -13.22
N LEU A 356 -30.09 5.81 -12.38
CA LEU A 356 -29.77 7.06 -11.69
C LEU A 356 -29.37 8.17 -12.67
N LYS A 357 -28.56 7.83 -13.67
CA LYS A 357 -28.21 8.77 -14.76
C LYS A 357 -29.43 9.16 -15.58
N ALA A 358 -30.28 8.20 -15.91
CA ALA A 358 -31.51 8.45 -16.68
C ALA A 358 -32.54 9.28 -15.92
N SER A 359 -32.56 9.23 -14.58
CA SER A 359 -33.46 10.09 -13.76
C SER A 359 -32.98 11.54 -13.63
N GLY A 360 -31.76 11.86 -14.03
CA GLY A 360 -31.15 13.18 -13.83
C GLY A 360 -30.57 13.45 -12.44
N ASP A 361 -30.71 12.51 -11.48
CA ASP A 361 -30.34 12.71 -10.09
C ASP A 361 -28.84 12.39 -9.82
N LEU A 362 -28.07 11.96 -10.83
CA LEU A 362 -26.71 11.42 -10.65
C LEU A 362 -25.77 12.41 -9.95
N GLU A 363 -25.70 13.65 -10.42
CA GLU A 363 -24.76 14.65 -9.86
C GLU A 363 -25.17 15.09 -8.45
N ALA A 364 -26.46 15.26 -8.18
CA ALA A 364 -26.94 15.53 -6.83
C ALA A 364 -26.60 14.40 -5.86
N THR A 365 -26.76 13.15 -6.31
CA THR A 365 -26.43 11.95 -5.51
C THR A 365 -24.93 11.85 -5.25
N ARG A 366 -24.08 12.14 -6.25
CA ARG A 366 -22.61 12.16 -6.10
C ARG A 366 -22.16 13.25 -5.13
N CYS A 367 -22.76 14.45 -5.23
CA CYS A 367 -22.46 15.55 -4.33
C CYS A 367 -22.83 15.19 -2.87
N ALA A 368 -24.01 14.64 -2.64
CA ALA A 368 -24.46 14.21 -1.32
C ALA A 368 -23.55 13.10 -0.73
N HIS A 369 -23.20 12.10 -1.55
CA HIS A 369 -22.26 11.04 -1.20
C HIS A 369 -20.88 11.62 -0.82
N ALA A 370 -20.32 12.48 -1.65
CA ALA A 370 -19.01 13.09 -1.38
C ALA A 370 -19.03 14.00 -0.13
N SER A 371 -20.11 14.73 0.09
CA SER A 371 -20.30 15.57 1.28
C SER A 371 -20.38 14.75 2.56
N TYR A 372 -21.09 13.61 2.53
CA TYR A 372 -21.13 12.67 3.66
C TYR A 372 -19.73 12.12 3.97
N TYR A 373 -19.03 11.58 2.97
CA TYR A 373 -17.71 10.97 3.19
C TYR A 373 -16.63 11.99 3.53
N LEU A 374 -16.76 13.24 3.07
CA LEU A 374 -15.86 14.31 3.54
C LEU A 374 -16.08 14.62 5.03
N ARG A 375 -17.35 14.72 5.47
CA ARG A 375 -17.66 14.89 6.90
C ARG A 375 -17.13 13.71 7.72
N PHE A 376 -17.41 12.49 7.31
CA PHE A 376 -16.93 11.25 7.91
C PHE A 376 -15.39 11.23 8.03
N ALA A 377 -14.67 11.58 6.95
CA ALA A 377 -13.22 11.65 6.95
C ALA A 377 -12.68 12.72 7.92
N ARG A 378 -13.34 13.88 8.02
CA ARG A 378 -12.95 14.96 8.95
C ARG A 378 -13.17 14.56 10.40
N GLU A 379 -14.33 14.00 10.73
CA GLU A 379 -14.69 13.58 12.08
C GLU A 379 -13.70 12.50 12.58
N ILE A 380 -13.55 11.40 11.84
CA ILE A 380 -12.63 10.33 12.24
C ILE A 380 -11.17 10.78 12.14
N GLY A 381 -10.81 11.54 11.11
CA GLY A 381 -9.45 12.03 10.90
C GLY A 381 -8.94 12.90 12.05
N SER A 382 -9.79 13.78 12.60
CA SER A 382 -9.46 14.62 13.75
C SER A 382 -9.20 13.81 15.03
N GLU A 383 -9.81 12.65 15.15
CA GLU A 383 -9.73 11.80 16.33
C GLU A 383 -8.64 10.70 16.23
N LEU A 384 -7.94 10.60 15.08
CA LEU A 384 -6.87 9.61 14.89
C LEU A 384 -5.65 9.80 15.81
N GLY A 385 -5.57 10.88 16.56
CA GLY A 385 -4.53 11.11 17.56
C GLY A 385 -4.98 10.84 19.01
N GLY A 386 -6.17 10.27 19.20
CA GLY A 386 -6.75 10.02 20.49
C GLY A 386 -6.92 8.54 20.83
N PRO A 387 -7.68 8.22 21.89
CA PRO A 387 -8.02 6.86 22.25
C PRO A 387 -8.82 6.17 21.13
N GLN A 388 -8.75 4.84 21.07
CA GLN A 388 -9.40 4.01 20.04
C GLN A 388 -8.86 4.21 18.60
N GLN A 389 -7.61 4.66 18.48
CA GLN A 389 -6.97 4.90 17.19
C GLN A 389 -7.08 3.69 16.23
N ALA A 390 -6.89 2.46 16.73
CA ALA A 390 -6.97 1.24 15.94
C ALA A 390 -8.37 1.04 15.32
N LEU A 391 -9.43 1.23 16.13
CA LEU A 391 -10.83 1.10 15.68
C LEU A 391 -11.16 2.14 14.60
N ARG A 392 -10.72 3.38 14.78
CA ARG A 392 -10.96 4.48 13.82
C ARG A 392 -10.22 4.28 12.51
N LEU A 393 -8.99 3.78 12.57
CA LEU A 393 -8.23 3.39 11.37
C LEU A 393 -8.94 2.28 10.60
N GLU A 394 -9.55 1.33 11.29
CA GLU A 394 -10.30 0.23 10.66
C GLU A 394 -11.58 0.75 10.00
N ARG A 395 -12.35 1.63 10.65
CA ARG A 395 -13.54 2.26 10.05
C ARG A 395 -13.19 3.04 8.76
N LEU A 396 -12.10 3.80 8.73
CA LEU A 396 -11.64 4.46 7.50
C LEU A 396 -11.24 3.44 6.42
N ALA A 397 -10.61 2.33 6.82
CA ALA A 397 -10.20 1.29 5.89
C ALA A 397 -11.41 0.53 5.29
N GLN A 398 -12.46 0.32 6.06
CA GLN A 398 -13.70 -0.29 5.59
C GLN A 398 -14.44 0.59 4.56
N GLU A 399 -14.40 1.92 4.76
CA GLU A 399 -15.03 2.90 3.86
C GLU A 399 -14.10 3.41 2.76
N HIS A 400 -12.87 2.85 2.62
CA HIS A 400 -11.86 3.38 1.73
C HIS A 400 -12.31 3.43 0.26
N ASP A 401 -13.10 2.46 -0.22
CA ASP A 401 -13.59 2.44 -1.59
C ASP A 401 -14.63 3.55 -1.86
N ASN A 402 -15.50 3.82 -0.89
CA ASN A 402 -16.44 4.94 -0.95
C ASN A 402 -15.71 6.28 -0.86
N LEU A 403 -14.68 6.38 0.00
CA LEU A 403 -13.81 7.56 0.08
C LEU A 403 -13.09 7.82 -1.25
N ARG A 404 -12.53 6.78 -1.89
CA ARG A 404 -11.91 6.89 -3.22
C ARG A 404 -12.90 7.35 -4.29
N ALA A 405 -14.13 6.82 -4.28
CA ALA A 405 -15.16 7.24 -5.22
C ALA A 405 -15.53 8.72 -5.03
N ALA A 406 -15.70 9.16 -3.78
CA ALA A 406 -15.97 10.55 -3.43
C ALA A 406 -14.82 11.49 -3.82
N MET A 407 -13.59 11.09 -3.52
CA MET A 407 -12.36 11.81 -3.88
C MET A 407 -12.19 11.94 -5.40
N SER A 408 -12.40 10.85 -6.15
CA SER A 408 -12.31 10.86 -7.61
C SER A 408 -13.31 11.84 -8.22
N TRP A 409 -14.55 11.80 -7.77
CA TRP A 409 -15.58 12.73 -8.21
C TRP A 409 -15.24 14.19 -7.86
N SER A 410 -14.72 14.45 -6.64
CA SER A 410 -14.32 15.81 -6.24
C SER A 410 -13.20 16.38 -7.11
N LEU A 411 -12.33 15.54 -7.67
CA LEU A 411 -11.32 15.95 -8.65
C LEU A 411 -11.90 16.22 -10.04
N GLU A 412 -13.03 15.61 -10.42
CA GLU A 412 -13.70 15.81 -11.72
C GLU A 412 -14.46 17.15 -11.74
N GLN A 413 -15.02 17.56 -10.62
CA GLN A 413 -15.72 18.83 -10.49
C GLN A 413 -14.71 19.99 -10.40
N GLY A 414 -15.02 21.11 -11.04
CA GLY A 414 -14.23 22.34 -10.85
C GLY A 414 -14.25 22.79 -9.38
N ASP A 415 -13.17 23.39 -8.91
CA ASP A 415 -12.86 23.56 -7.48
C ASP A 415 -13.50 24.80 -6.82
N GLU A 416 -14.78 25.07 -7.03
CA GLU A 416 -15.45 26.17 -6.32
C GLU A 416 -15.51 25.98 -4.79
N GLN A 417 -15.44 24.73 -4.28
CA GLN A 417 -15.58 24.43 -2.85
C GLN A 417 -14.32 23.82 -2.21
N ALA A 418 -13.21 23.71 -2.91
CA ALA A 418 -11.97 23.08 -2.41
C ALA A 418 -12.17 21.67 -1.81
N MET A 419 -13.24 20.97 -2.20
CA MET A 419 -13.62 19.68 -1.62
C MET A 419 -12.47 18.65 -1.73
N ALA A 420 -11.80 18.60 -2.87
CA ALA A 420 -10.65 17.73 -3.08
C ALA A 420 -9.51 18.02 -2.09
N LEU A 421 -9.17 19.32 -1.86
CA LEU A 421 -8.16 19.68 -0.88
C LEU A 421 -8.58 19.29 0.54
N HIS A 422 -9.85 19.49 0.87
CA HIS A 422 -10.38 19.08 2.17
C HIS A 422 -10.30 17.57 2.41
N PHE A 423 -10.56 16.73 1.40
CA PHE A 423 -10.33 15.28 1.49
C PHE A 423 -8.85 14.98 1.73
N GLY A 424 -7.96 15.60 0.96
CA GLY A 424 -6.52 15.41 1.10
C GLY A 424 -6.01 15.72 2.50
N VAL A 425 -6.47 16.83 3.09
CA VAL A 425 -6.12 17.19 4.47
C VAL A 425 -6.72 16.23 5.48
N ALA A 426 -8.02 15.88 5.35
CA ALA A 426 -8.70 14.99 6.30
C ALA A 426 -8.10 13.58 6.33
N LEU A 427 -7.67 13.06 5.18
CA LEU A 427 -7.14 11.69 5.05
C LEU A 427 -5.61 11.61 5.18
N SER A 428 -4.90 12.74 5.21
CA SER A 428 -3.43 12.78 5.25
C SER A 428 -2.85 11.93 6.38
N ARG A 429 -3.47 11.99 7.56
CA ARG A 429 -3.07 11.22 8.74
C ARG A 429 -3.34 9.73 8.58
N PHE A 430 -4.49 9.36 8.00
CA PHE A 430 -4.84 7.97 7.70
C PHE A 430 -3.83 7.36 6.73
N TRP A 431 -3.52 8.05 5.64
CA TRP A 431 -2.52 7.61 4.67
C TRP A 431 -1.13 7.47 5.30
N ASN A 432 -0.73 8.42 6.17
CA ASN A 432 0.55 8.36 6.85
C ASN A 432 0.64 7.14 7.79
N ILE A 433 -0.38 6.89 8.61
CA ILE A 433 -0.37 5.79 9.58
C ILE A 433 -0.41 4.43 8.86
N ARG A 434 -1.23 4.31 7.81
CA ARG A 434 -1.37 3.07 7.03
C ARG A 434 -0.25 2.88 6.00
N GLY A 435 0.56 3.92 5.71
CA GLY A 435 1.63 3.89 4.70
C GLY A 435 1.09 3.94 3.27
N TYR A 436 -0.05 4.59 3.02
CA TYR A 436 -0.61 4.80 1.68
C TYR A 436 -0.11 6.11 1.08
N TRP A 437 1.19 6.37 1.19
CA TRP A 437 1.81 7.65 0.85
C TRP A 437 1.66 8.00 -0.64
N HIS A 438 1.81 7.02 -1.52
CA HIS A 438 1.67 7.22 -2.97
C HIS A 438 0.26 7.64 -3.37
N GLU A 439 -0.78 7.01 -2.81
CA GLU A 439 -2.17 7.39 -3.03
C GLU A 439 -2.42 8.82 -2.58
N GLY A 440 -1.96 9.17 -1.37
CA GLY A 440 -2.08 10.53 -0.83
C GLY A 440 -1.33 11.56 -1.66
N GLN A 441 -0.13 11.22 -2.13
CA GLN A 441 0.70 12.08 -2.96
C GLN A 441 0.07 12.35 -4.33
N ILE A 442 -0.38 11.31 -5.05
CA ILE A 442 -1.06 11.45 -6.34
C ILE A 442 -2.31 12.30 -6.19
N PHE A 443 -3.11 12.01 -5.17
CA PHE A 443 -4.36 12.73 -4.95
C PHE A 443 -4.11 14.22 -4.63
N LEU A 444 -3.22 14.52 -3.67
CA LEU A 444 -2.88 15.89 -3.30
C LEU A 444 -2.24 16.66 -4.44
N ALA A 445 -1.37 16.04 -5.23
CA ALA A 445 -0.77 16.69 -6.40
C ALA A 445 -1.84 17.11 -7.41
N ARG A 446 -2.80 16.24 -7.71
CA ARG A 446 -3.93 16.54 -8.61
C ARG A 446 -4.87 17.62 -8.02
N ALA A 447 -5.18 17.53 -6.73
CA ALA A 447 -6.01 18.51 -6.05
C ALA A 447 -5.37 19.91 -6.03
N LEU A 448 -4.08 20.00 -5.68
CA LEU A 448 -3.32 21.25 -5.68
C LEU A 448 -3.18 21.88 -7.07
N ALA A 449 -3.05 21.06 -8.11
CA ALA A 449 -2.95 21.53 -9.50
C ALA A 449 -4.28 22.13 -10.01
N LYS A 450 -5.43 21.60 -9.56
CA LYS A 450 -6.76 22.06 -10.00
C LYS A 450 -7.32 23.23 -9.18
N SER A 451 -6.83 23.45 -7.97
CA SER A 451 -7.39 24.40 -6.99
C SER A 451 -6.73 25.78 -7.01
N SER A 452 -6.80 26.48 -8.13
CA SER A 452 -6.21 27.83 -8.24
C SER A 452 -6.97 28.97 -7.51
N GLY A 453 -8.21 28.73 -7.08
CA GLY A 453 -9.08 29.73 -6.44
C GLY A 453 -9.53 29.42 -5.01
N SER A 454 -9.10 28.29 -4.44
CA SER A 454 -9.56 27.79 -3.15
C SER A 454 -9.01 28.58 -1.95
N GLY A 455 -9.67 28.49 -0.81
CA GLY A 455 -9.25 29.13 0.43
C GLY A 455 -7.78 28.87 0.75
N ILE A 456 -7.02 29.90 1.02
CA ILE A 456 -5.57 29.85 1.25
C ILE A 456 -5.22 28.86 2.36
N GLU A 457 -6.03 28.80 3.43
CA GLU A 457 -5.79 27.95 4.60
C GLU A 457 -5.78 26.44 4.24
N VAL A 458 -6.81 25.95 3.53
CA VAL A 458 -6.88 24.52 3.17
C VAL A 458 -5.77 24.14 2.19
N ARG A 459 -5.40 25.05 1.30
CA ARG A 459 -4.30 24.85 0.37
C ARG A 459 -2.95 24.71 1.10
N MET A 460 -2.72 25.52 2.13
CA MET A 460 -1.53 25.44 2.99
C MET A 460 -1.44 24.09 3.69
N LYS A 461 -2.52 23.63 4.31
CA LYS A 461 -2.59 22.31 4.97
C LYS A 461 -2.36 21.18 3.98
N ALA A 462 -2.89 21.28 2.77
CA ALA A 462 -2.67 20.31 1.71
C ALA A 462 -1.22 20.27 1.21
N LEU A 463 -0.58 21.45 1.06
CA LEU A 463 0.85 21.56 0.74
C LEU A 463 1.73 20.94 1.84
N ALA A 464 1.40 21.21 3.10
CA ALA A 464 2.11 20.65 4.24
C ALA A 464 1.99 19.11 4.28
N ALA A 465 0.80 18.56 3.99
CA ALA A 465 0.60 17.12 3.88
C ALA A 465 1.39 16.50 2.70
N ALA A 466 1.35 17.15 1.53
CA ALA A 466 2.12 16.73 0.35
C ALA A 466 3.63 16.77 0.60
N ALA A 467 4.11 17.78 1.32
CA ALA A 467 5.50 17.88 1.74
C ALA A 467 5.90 16.71 2.64
N GLY A 468 5.06 16.37 3.64
CA GLY A 468 5.29 15.22 4.51
C GLY A 468 5.40 13.90 3.74
N PHE A 469 4.51 13.65 2.77
CA PHE A 469 4.58 12.44 1.96
C PHE A 469 5.85 12.38 1.10
N ALA A 470 6.26 13.49 0.49
CA ALA A 470 7.51 13.55 -0.27
C ALA A 470 8.74 13.28 0.61
N VAL A 471 8.77 13.81 1.85
CA VAL A 471 9.85 13.55 2.81
C VAL A 471 9.88 12.09 3.24
N TYR A 472 8.72 11.48 3.53
CA TYR A 472 8.63 10.07 3.95
C TYR A 472 8.92 9.07 2.81
N GLN A 473 8.86 9.52 1.55
CA GLN A 473 9.21 8.75 0.36
C GLN A 473 10.63 9.06 -0.15
N ASP A 474 11.44 9.77 0.64
CA ASP A 474 12.81 10.17 0.31
C ASP A 474 12.94 11.00 -1.00
N GLU A 475 11.82 11.61 -1.47
CA GLU A 475 11.82 12.59 -2.56
C GLU A 475 12.40 13.94 -2.09
N ASN A 476 13.65 13.94 -1.62
CA ASN A 476 14.26 15.03 -0.86
C ASN A 476 14.19 16.40 -1.55
N VAL A 477 14.42 16.46 -2.85
CA VAL A 477 14.39 17.72 -3.62
C VAL A 477 12.97 18.30 -3.68
N ARG A 478 11.99 17.44 -3.95
CA ARG A 478 10.58 17.82 -4.01
C ARG A 478 10.03 18.16 -2.63
N GLY A 479 10.35 17.33 -1.63
CA GLY A 479 9.98 17.55 -0.24
C GLY A 479 10.48 18.89 0.26
N GLU A 480 11.75 19.23 0.03
CA GLU A 480 12.33 20.51 0.42
C GLU A 480 11.66 21.72 -0.26
N ALA A 481 11.37 21.60 -1.56
CA ALA A 481 10.65 22.66 -2.29
C ALA A 481 9.24 22.90 -1.72
N LEU A 482 8.49 21.83 -1.46
CA LEU A 482 7.15 21.90 -0.87
C LEU A 482 7.19 22.43 0.57
N CYS A 483 8.15 22.00 1.40
CA CYS A 483 8.33 22.51 2.76
C CYS A 483 8.62 24.02 2.76
N ARG A 484 9.51 24.50 1.89
CA ARG A 484 9.82 25.94 1.77
C ARG A 484 8.62 26.73 1.28
N GLN A 485 7.85 26.20 0.33
CA GLN A 485 6.61 26.84 -0.13
C GLN A 485 5.58 26.92 0.99
N SER A 486 5.35 25.82 1.73
CA SER A 486 4.45 25.78 2.88
C SER A 486 4.89 26.77 3.95
N LEU A 487 6.19 26.81 4.30
CA LEU A 487 6.75 27.73 5.29
C LEU A 487 6.55 29.20 4.90
N ALA A 488 6.80 29.55 3.64
CA ALA A 488 6.60 30.92 3.15
C ALA A 488 5.13 31.34 3.27
N HIS A 489 4.20 30.46 2.89
CA HIS A 489 2.77 30.74 3.01
C HIS A 489 2.32 30.85 4.47
N SER A 490 2.73 29.90 5.34
CA SER A 490 2.37 29.95 6.76
C SER A 490 2.90 31.22 7.47
N ARG A 491 4.10 31.67 7.11
CA ARG A 491 4.65 32.94 7.62
C ARG A 491 3.82 34.15 7.19
N THR A 492 3.34 34.20 5.95
CA THR A 492 2.51 35.32 5.48
C THR A 492 1.14 35.38 6.14
N GLN A 493 0.61 34.22 6.58
CA GLN A 493 -0.69 34.12 7.24
C GLN A 493 -0.60 34.16 8.78
N GLY A 494 0.59 34.10 9.36
CA GLY A 494 0.77 33.99 10.80
C GLY A 494 0.36 32.61 11.37
N ASP A 495 0.27 31.57 10.54
CA ASP A 495 -0.09 30.21 10.96
C ASP A 495 1.07 29.55 11.69
N ARG A 496 1.07 29.64 13.03
CA ARG A 496 2.11 29.09 13.91
C ARG A 496 2.27 27.58 13.75
N ALA A 497 1.16 26.84 13.74
CA ALA A 497 1.20 25.39 13.59
C ALA A 497 1.78 24.96 12.23
N GLY A 498 1.39 25.65 11.15
CA GLY A 498 1.93 25.42 9.80
C GLY A 498 3.41 25.78 9.69
N ILE A 499 3.88 26.84 10.35
CA ILE A 499 5.32 27.18 10.43
C ILE A 499 6.07 26.04 11.14
N GLY A 500 5.60 25.63 12.33
CA GLY A 500 6.20 24.56 13.12
C GLY A 500 6.30 23.26 12.32
N TRP A 501 5.23 22.88 11.62
CA TRP A 501 5.21 21.67 10.81
C TRP A 501 6.20 21.69 9.64
N ALA A 502 6.27 22.81 8.92
CA ALA A 502 7.23 22.95 7.82
C ALA A 502 8.69 22.92 8.32
N LEU A 503 8.98 23.53 9.47
CA LEU A 503 10.30 23.47 10.12
C LEU A 503 10.63 22.05 10.60
N TYR A 504 9.66 21.33 11.16
CA TYR A 504 9.80 19.92 11.54
C TYR A 504 10.22 19.05 10.37
N LEU A 505 9.50 19.15 9.22
CA LEU A 505 9.81 18.40 8.01
C LEU A 505 11.19 18.78 7.41
N LEU A 506 11.57 20.06 7.47
CA LEU A 506 12.93 20.49 7.10
C LEU A 506 13.98 19.89 8.04
N GLY A 507 13.65 19.71 9.32
CA GLY A 507 14.47 19.00 10.30
C GLY A 507 14.66 17.51 9.95
N GLU A 508 13.60 16.83 9.48
CA GLU A 508 13.68 15.45 8.96
C GLU A 508 14.63 15.34 7.76
N LEU A 509 14.52 16.27 6.80
CA LEU A 509 15.43 16.32 5.64
C LEU A 509 16.88 16.59 6.04
N ALA A 510 17.11 17.47 7.02
CA ALA A 510 18.44 17.73 7.57
C ALA A 510 19.01 16.51 8.31
N TRP A 511 18.14 15.74 9.01
CA TRP A 511 18.52 14.48 9.66
C TRP A 511 19.01 13.44 8.64
N GLN A 512 18.27 13.24 7.55
CA GLN A 512 18.67 12.34 6.47
C GLN A 512 20.02 12.72 5.86
N ARG A 513 20.35 14.02 5.83
CA ARG A 513 21.65 14.54 5.39
C ARG A 513 22.75 14.44 6.48
N GLY A 514 22.37 14.11 7.71
CA GLY A 514 23.29 14.08 8.86
C GLY A 514 23.74 15.47 9.32
N GLU A 515 22.96 16.52 9.05
CA GLU A 515 23.25 17.92 9.42
C GLU A 515 22.73 18.23 10.84
N LEU A 516 23.22 17.51 11.86
CA LEU A 516 22.67 17.50 13.22
C LEU A 516 22.53 18.89 13.89
N PRO A 517 23.46 19.86 13.72
CA PRO A 517 23.26 21.22 14.23
C PRO A 517 22.06 21.93 13.60
N VAL A 518 21.81 21.69 12.30
CA VAL A 518 20.64 22.23 11.58
C VAL A 518 19.35 21.60 12.10
N VAL A 519 19.36 20.27 12.29
CA VAL A 519 18.24 19.53 12.90
C VAL A 519 17.85 20.14 14.24
N ARG A 520 18.80 20.31 15.14
CA ARG A 520 18.55 20.90 16.47
C ARG A 520 17.85 22.25 16.37
N ARG A 521 18.43 23.17 15.59
CA ARG A 521 17.90 24.51 15.42
C ARG A 521 16.46 24.51 14.85
N LEU A 522 16.23 23.72 13.81
CA LEU A 522 14.91 23.64 13.15
C LEU A 522 13.85 23.04 14.08
N LEU A 523 14.19 22.00 14.84
CA LEU A 523 13.26 21.37 15.77
C LEU A 523 12.98 22.24 17.01
N GLU A 524 13.97 22.95 17.53
CA GLU A 524 13.76 23.89 18.65
C GLU A 524 12.89 25.09 18.21
N GLU A 525 13.09 25.61 16.99
CA GLU A 525 12.21 26.61 16.40
C GLU A 525 10.80 26.07 16.17
N ALA A 526 10.66 24.84 15.64
CA ALA A 526 9.37 24.18 15.44
C ALA A 526 8.63 23.99 16.78
N LEU A 527 9.35 23.54 17.81
CA LEU A 527 8.79 23.32 19.14
C LEU A 527 8.21 24.61 19.74
N ALA A 528 8.93 25.73 19.62
CA ALA A 528 8.45 27.04 20.08
C ALA A 528 7.15 27.46 19.37
N HIS A 529 7.06 27.23 18.04
CA HIS A 529 5.84 27.52 17.29
C HIS A 529 4.67 26.61 17.66
N PHE A 530 4.90 25.32 17.96
CA PHE A 530 3.86 24.41 18.43
C PHE A 530 3.40 24.76 19.86
N GLU A 531 4.29 25.24 20.72
CA GLU A 531 3.93 25.74 22.05
C GLU A 531 3.05 26.99 21.96
N GLU A 532 3.40 27.95 21.10
CA GLU A 532 2.58 29.14 20.85
C GLU A 532 1.23 28.82 20.20
N ALA A 533 1.15 27.75 19.42
CA ALA A 533 -0.08 27.26 18.78
C ALA A 533 -0.92 26.32 19.66
N GLU A 534 -0.44 26.00 20.88
CA GLU A 534 -1.04 25.00 21.79
C GLU A 534 -1.20 23.60 21.13
N ASP A 535 -0.40 23.31 20.09
CA ASP A 535 -0.44 22.05 19.34
C ASP A 535 0.33 20.97 20.11
N GLN A 536 -0.35 20.31 21.03
CA GLN A 536 0.22 19.29 21.91
C GLN A 536 0.75 18.06 21.15
N GLU A 537 0.15 17.74 20.00
CA GLU A 537 0.58 16.59 19.22
C GLU A 537 1.93 16.81 18.56
N ASN A 538 2.05 17.86 17.77
CA ASN A 538 3.30 18.17 17.08
C ASN A 538 4.40 18.60 18.05
N ARG A 539 4.02 19.15 19.22
CA ARG A 539 4.92 19.38 20.35
C ARG A 539 5.53 18.06 20.86
N ALA A 540 4.70 17.03 21.10
CA ALA A 540 5.19 15.72 21.56
C ALA A 540 6.11 15.06 20.54
N TRP A 541 5.81 15.16 19.25
CA TRP A 541 6.66 14.65 18.17
C TRP A 541 8.00 15.37 18.10
N SER A 542 8.00 16.69 18.19
CA SER A 542 9.23 17.50 18.22
C SER A 542 10.11 17.15 19.43
N LEU A 543 9.51 16.95 20.61
CA LEU A 543 10.22 16.51 21.80
C LEU A 543 10.85 15.13 21.61
N SER A 544 10.11 14.17 21.04
CA SER A 544 10.64 12.83 20.74
C SER A 544 11.79 12.88 19.74
N PHE A 545 11.69 13.71 18.71
CA PHE A 545 12.75 13.83 17.73
C PHE A 545 14.01 14.54 18.32
N LEU A 546 13.84 15.57 19.13
CA LEU A 546 14.94 16.19 19.90
C LEU A 546 15.58 15.21 20.89
N ALA A 547 14.77 14.29 21.44
CA ALA A 547 15.28 13.22 22.33
C ALA A 547 16.12 12.21 21.55
N ASP A 548 15.69 11.83 20.34
CA ASP A 548 16.49 10.98 19.44
C ASP A 548 17.83 11.64 19.08
N LEU A 549 17.78 12.92 18.71
CA LEU A 549 18.99 13.70 18.44
C LEU A 549 19.93 13.74 19.65
N ALA A 550 19.41 14.05 20.84
CA ALA A 550 20.19 14.06 22.07
C ALA A 550 20.80 12.67 22.39
N SER A 551 20.05 11.59 22.12
CA SER A 551 20.50 10.22 22.33
C SER A 551 21.71 9.87 21.45
N ILE A 552 21.69 10.20 20.14
CA ILE A 552 22.83 9.93 19.26
C ILE A 552 24.02 10.84 19.51
N GLN A 553 23.82 12.02 20.10
CA GLN A 553 24.87 12.94 20.53
C GLN A 553 25.44 12.59 21.92
N GLY A 554 24.96 11.52 22.56
CA GLY A 554 25.44 11.08 23.88
C GLY A 554 24.85 11.87 25.08
N GLU A 555 23.88 12.78 24.82
CA GLU A 555 23.22 13.57 25.87
C GLU A 555 22.06 12.76 26.53
N TYR A 556 22.36 11.56 27.04
CA TYR A 556 21.33 10.58 27.47
C TYR A 556 20.40 11.07 28.59
N VAL A 557 20.89 11.92 29.49
CA VAL A 557 20.05 12.50 30.54
C VAL A 557 18.99 13.43 29.93
N ARG A 558 19.41 14.28 28.98
CA ARG A 558 18.48 15.15 28.25
C ARG A 558 17.50 14.36 27.39
N ALA A 559 17.97 13.32 26.70
CA ALA A 559 17.14 12.46 25.86
C ALA A 559 15.99 11.81 26.68
N ARG A 560 16.32 11.23 27.84
CA ARG A 560 15.32 10.64 28.75
C ARG A 560 14.31 11.66 29.22
N ALA A 561 14.72 12.86 29.62
CA ALA A 561 13.83 13.91 30.08
C ALA A 561 12.87 14.37 28.97
N LEU A 562 13.35 14.48 27.71
CA LEU A 562 12.52 14.84 26.55
C LEU A 562 11.52 13.74 26.18
N PHE A 563 11.93 12.45 26.22
CA PHE A 563 10.98 11.32 26.02
C PHE A 563 9.93 11.25 27.12
N GLU A 564 10.28 11.53 28.38
CA GLU A 564 9.30 11.60 29.50
C GLU A 564 8.27 12.70 29.28
N GLN A 565 8.69 13.86 28.82
CA GLN A 565 7.78 14.97 28.49
C GLN A 565 6.85 14.58 27.33
N SER A 566 7.40 14.01 26.23
CA SER A 566 6.60 13.54 25.10
C SER A 566 5.60 12.46 25.55
N LEU A 567 6.05 11.45 26.30
CA LEU A 567 5.23 10.36 26.81
C LEU A 567 4.07 10.86 27.72
N THR A 568 4.33 11.91 28.53
CA THR A 568 3.30 12.53 29.37
C THR A 568 2.21 13.16 28.51
N ILE A 569 2.58 13.91 27.49
CA ILE A 569 1.62 14.53 26.54
C ILE A 569 0.83 13.46 25.80
N GLU A 570 1.51 12.44 25.26
CA GLU A 570 0.84 11.40 24.47
C GLU A 570 -0.10 10.53 25.30
N ARG A 571 0.23 10.28 26.57
CA ARG A 571 -0.66 9.61 27.52
C ARG A 571 -1.90 10.44 27.84
N GLN A 572 -1.74 11.75 28.07
CA GLN A 572 -2.88 12.66 28.30
C GLN A 572 -3.83 12.70 27.11
N ARG A 573 -3.29 12.59 25.88
CA ARG A 573 -4.06 12.56 24.63
C ARG A 573 -4.64 11.17 24.33
N GLY A 574 -4.16 10.12 24.96
CA GLY A 574 -4.52 8.74 24.63
C GLY A 574 -4.00 8.28 23.28
N ASN A 575 -2.93 8.91 22.74
CA ASN A 575 -2.36 8.57 21.43
C ASN A 575 -1.48 7.33 21.51
N THR A 576 -2.05 6.16 21.25
CA THR A 576 -1.37 4.86 21.31
C THR A 576 -0.08 4.81 20.48
N ARG A 577 -0.08 5.39 19.26
CA ARG A 577 1.10 5.43 18.40
C ARG A 577 2.22 6.28 18.99
N GLY A 578 1.89 7.46 19.52
CA GLY A 578 2.87 8.36 20.13
C GLY A 578 3.48 7.74 21.39
N ILE A 579 2.65 7.10 22.23
CA ILE A 579 3.10 6.35 23.41
C ILE A 579 4.07 5.24 23.00
N ALA A 580 3.72 4.43 21.98
CA ALA A 580 4.57 3.33 21.51
C ALA A 580 5.93 3.82 20.99
N GLY A 581 5.95 4.92 20.20
CA GLY A 581 7.16 5.53 19.67
C GLY A 581 8.08 6.09 20.76
N SER A 582 7.51 6.85 21.69
CA SER A 582 8.28 7.43 22.81
C SER A 582 8.86 6.35 23.74
N LEU A 583 8.13 5.26 23.98
CA LEU A 583 8.64 4.10 24.76
C LEU A 583 9.80 3.40 24.04
N LEU A 584 9.73 3.25 22.71
CA LEU A 584 10.81 2.67 21.91
C LEU A 584 12.08 3.53 21.97
N GLY A 585 11.94 4.85 21.77
CA GLY A 585 13.05 5.79 21.87
C GLY A 585 13.69 5.81 23.26
N MET A 586 12.86 5.76 24.32
CA MET A 586 13.32 5.62 25.71
C MET A 586 14.11 4.32 25.90
N ALA A 587 13.59 3.17 25.43
CA ALA A 587 14.26 1.88 25.54
C ALA A 587 15.61 1.90 24.82
N ARG A 588 15.68 2.47 23.59
CA ARG A 588 16.93 2.65 22.85
C ARG A 588 17.94 3.52 23.61
N THR A 589 17.48 4.63 24.19
CA THR A 589 18.35 5.52 24.99
C THR A 589 18.89 4.82 26.22
N LEU A 590 18.09 4.04 26.92
CA LEU A 590 18.51 3.22 28.05
C LEU A 590 19.51 2.14 27.64
N PHE A 591 19.32 1.48 26.50
CA PHE A 591 20.27 0.51 25.96
C PHE A 591 21.65 1.16 25.68
N LEU A 592 21.65 2.26 24.92
CA LEU A 592 22.89 2.95 24.53
C LEU A 592 23.67 3.49 25.72
N SER A 593 22.98 3.97 26.76
CA SER A 593 23.60 4.54 27.98
C SER A 593 23.97 3.51 29.04
N VAL A 594 23.74 2.21 28.79
CA VAL A 594 23.87 1.13 29.82
C VAL A 594 23.05 1.49 31.08
N GLY A 595 21.81 1.94 30.85
CA GLY A 595 20.90 2.35 31.91
C GLY A 595 20.17 1.19 32.57
N ASP A 596 19.10 1.51 33.31
CA ASP A 596 18.28 0.53 34.05
C ASP A 596 17.68 -0.54 33.10
N ALA A 597 18.18 -1.77 33.20
CA ALA A 597 17.76 -2.90 32.38
C ALA A 597 16.29 -3.29 32.57
N SER A 598 15.75 -3.17 33.80
CA SER A 598 14.34 -3.48 34.08
C SER A 598 13.42 -2.49 33.35
N ARG A 599 13.75 -1.21 33.45
CA ARG A 599 13.02 -0.14 32.76
C ARG A 599 13.11 -0.26 31.25
N LEU A 600 14.29 -0.62 30.73
CA LEU A 600 14.50 -0.88 29.30
C LEU A 600 13.56 -1.98 28.81
N CYS A 601 13.57 -3.16 29.44
CA CYS A 601 12.72 -4.29 29.06
C CYS A 601 11.24 -3.92 29.14
N SER A 602 10.81 -3.27 30.22
CA SER A 602 9.41 -2.82 30.37
C SER A 602 8.97 -1.85 29.26
N CYS A 603 9.79 -0.85 28.93
CA CYS A 603 9.49 0.08 27.85
C CYS A 603 9.38 -0.63 26.50
N LEU A 604 10.29 -1.57 26.22
CA LEU A 604 10.35 -2.30 24.96
C LEU A 604 9.17 -3.26 24.79
N GLU A 605 8.78 -3.98 25.82
CA GLU A 605 7.63 -4.89 25.84
C GLU A 605 6.31 -4.12 25.63
N GLN A 606 6.13 -3.00 26.36
CA GLN A 606 4.96 -2.15 26.19
C GLN A 606 4.88 -1.58 24.78
N SER A 607 5.99 -1.06 24.26
CA SER A 607 6.04 -0.52 22.90
C SER A 607 5.68 -1.58 21.85
N LEU A 608 6.23 -2.80 21.97
CA LEU A 608 5.95 -3.90 21.06
C LEU A 608 4.47 -4.31 21.10
N ALA A 609 3.87 -4.38 22.29
CA ALA A 609 2.45 -4.69 22.45
C ALA A 609 1.56 -3.65 21.75
N LEU A 610 1.82 -2.36 21.98
CA LEU A 610 1.06 -1.27 21.36
C LEU A 610 1.24 -1.22 19.83
N HIS A 611 2.46 -1.46 19.33
CA HIS A 611 2.68 -1.53 17.88
C HIS A 611 1.98 -2.74 17.23
N ARG A 612 1.86 -3.88 17.93
CA ARG A 612 1.07 -5.03 17.48
C ARG A 612 -0.42 -4.72 17.42
N GLU A 613 -0.97 -4.08 18.45
CA GLU A 613 -2.36 -3.63 18.49
C GLU A 613 -2.71 -2.72 17.30
N LEU A 614 -1.82 -1.78 16.96
CA LEU A 614 -1.98 -0.86 15.84
C LEU A 614 -1.70 -1.49 14.47
N GLY A 615 -1.17 -2.71 14.38
CA GLY A 615 -0.65 -3.28 13.16
C GLY A 615 0.55 -2.50 12.58
N GLY A 616 1.29 -1.78 13.41
CA GLY A 616 2.39 -0.90 13.05
C GLY A 616 3.68 -1.66 12.72
N ARG A 617 3.79 -2.24 11.52
CA ARG A 617 4.89 -3.14 11.11
C ARG A 617 6.28 -2.53 11.28
N VAL A 618 6.47 -1.24 10.97
CA VAL A 618 7.75 -0.53 11.18
C VAL A 618 8.15 -0.53 12.65
N GLY A 619 7.21 -0.16 13.54
CA GLY A 619 7.47 -0.15 14.98
C GLY A 619 7.77 -1.56 15.52
N ILE A 620 7.04 -2.59 15.06
CA ILE A 620 7.28 -3.99 15.42
C ILE A 620 8.71 -4.38 15.02
N THR A 621 9.14 -4.05 13.80
CA THR A 621 10.48 -4.38 13.28
C THR A 621 11.58 -3.73 14.13
N LEU A 622 11.42 -2.44 14.45
CA LEU A 622 12.38 -1.71 15.29
C LEU A 622 12.44 -2.30 16.73
N CYS A 623 11.29 -2.67 17.31
CA CYS A 623 11.23 -3.33 18.60
C CYS A 623 11.94 -4.70 18.57
N LEU A 624 11.74 -5.50 17.51
CA LEU A 624 12.41 -6.79 17.35
C LEU A 624 13.92 -6.62 17.21
N THR A 625 14.39 -5.64 16.44
CA THR A 625 15.82 -5.33 16.30
C THR A 625 16.43 -4.97 17.65
N LEU A 626 15.82 -4.06 18.39
CA LEU A 626 16.31 -3.65 19.72
C LEU A 626 16.24 -4.81 20.72
N SER A 627 15.19 -5.66 20.67
CA SER A 627 15.09 -6.88 21.49
C SER A 627 16.21 -7.86 21.17
N GLY A 628 16.60 -8.01 19.91
CA GLY A 628 17.75 -8.81 19.48
C GLY A 628 19.06 -8.27 20.03
N MET A 629 19.27 -6.94 19.99
CA MET A 629 20.46 -6.29 20.59
C MET A 629 20.52 -6.51 22.10
N VAL A 630 19.40 -6.39 22.80
CA VAL A 630 19.33 -6.66 24.26
C VAL A 630 19.64 -8.12 24.56
N ALA A 631 19.05 -9.07 23.81
CA ALA A 631 19.33 -10.50 23.99
C ALA A 631 20.83 -10.81 23.75
N LEU A 632 21.43 -10.22 22.73
CA LEU A 632 22.87 -10.38 22.46
C LEU A 632 23.72 -9.82 23.59
N SER A 633 23.40 -8.65 24.13
CA SER A 633 24.12 -8.07 25.26
C SER A 633 24.01 -8.91 26.55
N GLN A 634 22.98 -9.75 26.64
CA GLN A 634 22.78 -10.72 27.73
C GLN A 634 23.46 -12.09 27.47
N GLY A 635 24.08 -12.24 26.30
CA GLY A 635 24.73 -13.50 25.89
C GLY A 635 23.80 -14.55 25.29
N ASP A 636 22.50 -14.23 25.10
CA ASP A 636 21.51 -15.14 24.49
C ASP A 636 21.55 -15.03 22.96
N VAL A 637 22.58 -15.65 22.37
CA VAL A 637 22.86 -15.62 20.93
C VAL A 637 21.73 -16.25 20.12
N VAL A 638 21.09 -17.31 20.65
CA VAL A 638 20.00 -18.03 19.93
C VAL A 638 18.75 -17.16 19.83
N LYS A 639 18.33 -16.55 20.94
CA LYS A 639 17.19 -15.64 20.97
C LYS A 639 17.46 -14.39 20.14
N ALA A 640 18.68 -13.83 20.23
CA ALA A 640 19.08 -12.68 19.43
C ALA A 640 18.93 -12.97 17.92
N ARG A 641 19.48 -14.10 17.44
CA ARG A 641 19.37 -14.53 16.04
C ARG A 641 17.91 -14.65 15.59
N ALA A 642 17.09 -15.37 16.36
CA ALA A 642 15.67 -15.58 15.99
C ALA A 642 14.88 -14.25 15.88
N LEU A 643 15.10 -13.31 16.80
CA LEU A 643 14.45 -11.99 16.78
C LEU A 643 14.90 -11.14 15.59
N LEU A 644 16.20 -11.18 15.27
CA LEU A 644 16.76 -10.40 14.17
C LEU A 644 16.41 -10.97 12.80
N GLU A 645 16.30 -12.29 12.65
CA GLU A 645 15.80 -12.92 11.42
C GLU A 645 14.33 -12.56 11.17
N GLN A 646 13.50 -12.53 12.22
CA GLN A 646 12.12 -12.03 12.12
C GLN A 646 12.10 -10.55 11.73
N SER A 647 12.94 -9.71 12.36
CA SER A 647 13.08 -8.30 12.02
C SER A 647 13.51 -8.12 10.57
N LEU A 648 14.52 -8.86 10.11
CA LEU A 648 15.05 -8.82 8.76
C LEU A 648 13.98 -9.24 7.72
N ALA A 649 13.26 -10.33 7.98
CA ALA A 649 12.16 -10.75 7.13
C ALA A 649 11.10 -9.66 7.00
N LEU A 650 10.68 -9.09 8.12
CA LEU A 650 9.66 -8.06 8.16
C LEU A 650 10.15 -6.73 7.54
N SER A 651 11.42 -6.31 7.76
CA SER A 651 11.99 -5.09 7.17
C SER A 651 12.09 -5.19 5.65
N ARG A 652 12.44 -6.36 5.13
CA ARG A 652 12.45 -6.63 3.68
C ARG A 652 11.03 -6.59 3.09
N GLU A 653 10.04 -7.12 3.80
CA GLU A 653 8.63 -7.05 3.38
C GLU A 653 8.09 -5.63 3.32
N ILE A 654 8.48 -4.77 4.26
CA ILE A 654 8.07 -3.36 4.29
C ILE A 654 9.00 -2.46 3.48
N GLY A 655 10.07 -2.99 2.92
CA GLY A 655 11.05 -2.29 2.08
C GLY A 655 11.81 -1.16 2.79
N LYS A 656 11.95 -1.19 4.12
CA LYS A 656 12.74 -0.20 4.87
C LYS A 656 14.20 -0.59 4.92
N MET A 657 14.96 -0.12 3.92
CA MET A 657 16.38 -0.45 3.73
C MET A 657 17.24 -0.10 4.96
N GLN A 658 16.98 1.04 5.60
CA GLN A 658 17.71 1.44 6.82
C GLN A 658 17.56 0.40 7.93
N ILE A 659 16.35 -0.09 8.19
CA ILE A 659 16.11 -1.13 9.22
C ILE A 659 16.72 -2.45 8.76
N THR A 660 16.70 -2.74 7.46
CA THR A 660 17.35 -3.92 6.87
C THR A 660 18.87 -3.87 7.09
N ALA A 661 19.50 -2.74 6.79
CA ALA A 661 20.95 -2.54 7.02
C ALA A 661 21.32 -2.71 8.50
N TRP A 662 20.52 -2.11 9.41
CA TRP A 662 20.73 -2.24 10.84
C TRP A 662 20.52 -3.67 11.34
N SER A 663 19.53 -4.39 10.84
CA SER A 663 19.30 -5.81 11.18
C SER A 663 20.47 -6.69 10.71
N HIS A 664 21.02 -6.45 9.51
CA HIS A 664 22.24 -7.11 9.03
C HIS A 664 23.44 -6.82 9.92
N PHE A 665 23.65 -5.56 10.31
CA PHE A 665 24.72 -5.18 11.22
C PHE A 665 24.67 -5.97 12.55
N VAL A 666 23.50 -6.03 13.18
CA VAL A 666 23.36 -6.76 14.45
C VAL A 666 23.46 -8.28 14.26
N LEU A 667 22.98 -8.83 13.13
CA LEU A 667 23.21 -10.24 12.76
C LEU A 667 24.71 -10.54 12.58
N GLY A 668 25.49 -9.59 12.05
CA GLY A 668 26.95 -9.67 12.00
C GLY A 668 27.56 -9.80 13.39
N GLN A 669 27.10 -9.00 14.35
CA GLN A 669 27.53 -9.12 15.75
C GLN A 669 27.16 -10.49 16.36
N VAL A 670 25.98 -11.01 16.05
CA VAL A 670 25.54 -12.36 16.48
C VAL A 670 26.46 -13.43 15.90
N ALA A 671 26.83 -13.35 14.62
CA ALA A 671 27.76 -14.29 13.98
C ALA A 671 29.17 -14.19 14.57
N GLU A 672 29.63 -12.97 14.86
CA GLU A 672 30.93 -12.71 15.53
C GLU A 672 30.98 -13.39 16.91
N HIS A 673 29.94 -13.23 17.75
CA HIS A 673 29.85 -13.89 19.05
C HIS A 673 29.75 -15.43 18.94
N ALA A 674 29.24 -15.95 17.84
CA ALA A 674 29.21 -17.39 17.56
C ALA A 674 30.52 -17.93 16.96
N GLY A 675 31.53 -17.05 16.71
CA GLY A 675 32.81 -17.43 16.09
C GLY A 675 32.73 -17.62 14.56
N ASP A 676 31.58 -17.32 13.92
CA ASP A 676 31.43 -17.37 12.48
C ASP A 676 31.86 -16.03 11.85
N TYR A 677 33.17 -15.84 11.74
CA TYR A 677 33.75 -14.59 11.23
C TYR A 677 33.47 -14.35 9.74
N GLN A 678 33.27 -15.44 8.96
CA GLN A 678 32.90 -15.28 7.54
C GLN A 678 31.45 -14.83 7.37
N GLY A 679 30.53 -15.43 8.12
CA GLY A 679 29.13 -14.99 8.16
C GLY A 679 29.01 -13.57 8.69
N ALA A 680 29.79 -13.21 9.73
CA ALA A 680 29.82 -11.85 10.26
C ALA A 680 30.27 -10.82 9.21
N ARG A 681 31.33 -11.12 8.45
CA ARG A 681 31.81 -10.28 7.34
C ARG A 681 30.73 -10.06 6.32
N THR A 682 30.10 -11.15 5.85
CA THR A 682 29.00 -11.07 4.88
C THR A 682 27.86 -10.16 5.37
N CYS A 683 27.45 -10.33 6.62
CA CYS A 683 26.40 -9.49 7.20
C CYS A 683 26.79 -8.00 7.28
N TYR A 684 28.03 -7.68 7.66
CA TYR A 684 28.50 -6.29 7.69
C TYR A 684 28.64 -5.69 6.29
N GLU A 685 29.06 -6.46 5.29
CA GLU A 685 29.09 -6.03 3.89
C GLU A 685 27.66 -5.80 3.34
N GLU A 686 26.70 -6.69 3.66
CA GLU A 686 25.29 -6.51 3.31
C GLU A 686 24.67 -5.27 4.00
N SER A 687 25.11 -4.91 5.21
CA SER A 687 24.66 -3.67 5.86
C SER A 687 25.13 -2.42 5.10
N LEU A 688 26.32 -2.43 4.53
CA LEU A 688 26.85 -1.35 3.69
C LEU A 688 26.13 -1.27 2.34
N VAL A 689 25.87 -2.43 1.69
CA VAL A 689 25.17 -2.48 0.38
C VAL A 689 23.71 -2.09 0.51
N SER A 690 23.04 -2.52 1.58
CA SER A 690 21.66 -2.13 1.85
C SER A 690 21.51 -0.63 2.09
N GLY A 691 22.60 0.09 2.32
CA GLY A 691 22.68 1.50 2.60
C GLY A 691 23.00 2.40 1.39
N ASP A 692 22.78 1.99 0.17
CA ASP A 692 23.20 2.68 -1.08
C ASP A 692 22.43 3.97 -1.40
N GLY A 693 22.12 4.78 -0.38
CA GLY A 693 21.49 6.10 -0.48
C GLY A 693 22.04 7.11 0.54
N VAL A 694 21.82 8.35 0.29
CA VAL A 694 22.26 9.53 1.09
C VAL A 694 21.80 9.47 2.56
N ALA A 695 20.87 8.58 2.90
CA ALA A 695 20.21 8.46 4.20
C ALA A 695 21.02 7.77 5.32
N TYR A 696 22.16 7.10 5.02
CA TYR A 696 22.90 6.27 6.00
C TYR A 696 24.13 6.93 6.62
N ASN A 697 24.21 8.20 6.53
CA ASN A 697 25.35 8.98 7.00
C ASN A 697 25.65 8.84 8.51
N LEU A 698 24.65 8.45 9.32
CA LEU A 698 24.78 8.33 10.78
C LEU A 698 25.17 6.92 11.23
N GLU A 699 24.78 5.90 10.48
CA GLU A 699 25.03 4.49 10.80
C GLU A 699 26.36 3.97 10.26
N LEU A 700 26.93 4.60 9.23
CA LEU A 700 28.17 4.17 8.58
C LEU A 700 29.34 3.93 9.54
N PRO A 701 29.57 4.76 10.59
CA PRO A 701 30.62 4.48 11.57
C PRO A 701 30.46 3.12 12.25
N PHE A 702 29.24 2.69 12.56
CA PHE A 702 28.98 1.39 13.22
C PHE A 702 29.33 0.23 12.28
N PHE A 703 28.98 0.34 10.98
CA PHE A 703 29.27 -0.72 10.01
C PHE A 703 30.78 -0.87 9.78
N LEU A 704 31.51 0.27 9.73
CA LEU A 704 32.98 0.27 9.64
C LEU A 704 33.63 -0.32 10.89
N GLU A 705 33.11 -0.05 12.08
CA GLU A 705 33.59 -0.62 13.33
C GLU A 705 33.37 -2.14 13.37
N GLY A 706 32.22 -2.63 12.92
CA GLY A 706 31.97 -4.08 12.80
C GLY A 706 32.94 -4.76 11.86
N LEU A 707 33.18 -4.20 10.67
CA LEU A 707 34.20 -4.72 9.75
C LEU A 707 35.60 -4.68 10.35
N ALA A 708 35.96 -3.62 11.06
CA ALA A 708 37.26 -3.49 11.71
C ALA A 708 37.50 -4.58 12.77
N HIS A 709 36.45 -4.95 13.52
CA HIS A 709 36.50 -6.08 14.45
C HIS A 709 36.85 -7.38 13.73
N ILE A 710 36.16 -7.68 12.63
CA ILE A 710 36.41 -8.90 11.85
C ILE A 710 37.83 -8.90 11.23
N GLU A 711 38.27 -7.78 10.68
CA GLU A 711 39.65 -7.67 10.16
C GLU A 711 40.69 -7.98 11.23
N LEU A 712 40.50 -7.47 12.45
CA LEU A 712 41.39 -7.80 13.57
C LEU A 712 41.37 -9.29 13.93
N LEU A 713 40.18 -9.87 14.04
CA LEU A 713 40.00 -11.28 14.40
C LEU A 713 40.55 -12.23 13.33
N GLN A 714 40.61 -11.80 12.08
CA GLN A 714 41.24 -12.52 10.97
C GLN A 714 42.75 -12.26 10.81
N GLY A 715 43.38 -11.51 11.75
CA GLY A 715 44.81 -11.28 11.76
C GLY A 715 45.28 -10.10 10.90
N GLU A 716 44.35 -9.17 10.57
CA GLU A 716 44.64 -7.99 9.74
C GLU A 716 44.56 -6.67 10.56
N PRO A 717 45.42 -6.49 11.60
CA PRO A 717 45.28 -5.35 12.52
C PRO A 717 45.50 -3.98 11.84
N ALA A 718 46.23 -3.94 10.72
CA ALA A 718 46.48 -2.73 9.97
C ALA A 718 45.20 -2.24 9.23
N LYS A 719 44.39 -3.17 8.70
CA LYS A 719 43.11 -2.84 8.09
C LYS A 719 42.10 -2.38 9.15
N ALA A 720 42.06 -3.09 10.30
CA ALA A 720 41.24 -2.72 11.43
C ALA A 720 41.52 -1.29 11.92
N ALA A 721 42.82 -0.97 12.17
CA ALA A 721 43.23 0.36 12.63
C ALA A 721 42.83 1.47 11.65
N ARG A 722 42.90 1.22 10.34
CA ARG A 722 42.46 2.18 9.30
C ARG A 722 40.94 2.41 9.31
N LEU A 723 40.15 1.35 9.44
CA LEU A 723 38.71 1.42 9.49
C LEU A 723 38.22 2.14 10.76
N TRP A 724 38.80 1.85 11.92
CA TRP A 724 38.47 2.60 13.14
C TRP A 724 38.84 4.08 13.04
N GLY A 725 39.98 4.40 12.41
CA GLY A 725 40.38 5.80 12.17
C GLY A 725 39.36 6.52 11.27
N ALA A 726 38.84 5.85 10.25
CA ALA A 726 37.78 6.37 9.39
C ALA A 726 36.46 6.56 10.17
N ALA A 727 36.04 5.58 10.96
CA ALA A 727 34.84 5.66 11.80
C ALA A 727 34.93 6.79 12.83
N GLU A 728 36.08 6.95 13.50
CA GLU A 728 36.31 8.07 14.43
C GLU A 728 36.14 9.43 13.75
N GLN A 729 36.71 9.59 12.56
CA GLN A 729 36.62 10.85 11.80
C GLN A 729 35.15 11.15 11.42
N LEU A 730 34.41 10.14 10.97
CA LEU A 730 33.01 10.31 10.65
C LEU A 730 32.16 10.68 11.88
N ARG A 731 32.43 10.06 13.03
CA ARG A 731 31.76 10.40 14.30
C ARG A 731 32.09 11.84 14.74
N ALA A 732 33.37 12.21 14.66
CA ALA A 732 33.83 13.56 15.03
C ALA A 732 33.19 14.64 14.15
N ALA A 733 33.12 14.40 12.83
CA ALA A 733 32.52 15.31 11.87
C ALA A 733 31.01 15.55 12.13
N LYS A 734 30.32 14.57 12.73
CA LYS A 734 28.88 14.63 12.99
C LYS A 734 28.53 14.89 14.45
N GLY A 735 29.49 14.87 15.36
CA GLY A 735 29.26 15.01 16.81
C GLY A 735 28.47 13.83 17.40
N THR A 736 28.73 12.61 16.92
CA THR A 736 28.08 11.37 17.38
C THR A 736 29.11 10.47 18.10
N PRO A 737 29.29 10.60 19.42
CA PRO A 737 30.26 9.79 20.14
C PRO A 737 29.90 8.30 20.14
N LEU A 738 30.89 7.44 20.30
CA LEU A 738 30.66 6.01 20.49
C LEU A 738 29.87 5.79 21.78
N ALA A 739 28.74 5.09 21.69
CA ALA A 739 27.87 4.86 22.82
C ALA A 739 28.51 3.98 23.90
N PRO A 740 28.24 4.22 25.19
CA PRO A 740 28.81 3.47 26.32
C PRO A 740 28.68 1.95 26.19
N VAL A 741 27.60 1.46 25.67
CA VAL A 741 27.34 0.02 25.45
C VAL A 741 28.41 -0.64 24.56
N TYR A 742 29.04 0.11 23.65
CA TYR A 742 30.07 -0.41 22.73
C TYR A 742 31.50 -0.08 23.16
N GLN A 743 31.71 0.85 24.10
CA GLN A 743 33.01 1.38 24.42
C GLN A 743 33.98 0.33 24.97
N THR A 744 33.54 -0.53 25.87
CA THR A 744 34.41 -1.51 26.56
C THR A 744 35.06 -2.49 25.58
N GLU A 745 34.23 -3.07 24.69
CA GLU A 745 34.71 -4.04 23.71
C GLU A 745 35.58 -3.37 22.64
N HIS A 746 35.14 -2.20 22.16
CA HIS A 746 35.94 -1.40 21.23
C HIS A 746 37.33 -1.08 21.78
N GLN A 747 37.45 -0.61 23.04
CA GLN A 747 38.74 -0.30 23.69
C GLN A 747 39.59 -1.55 23.82
N ARG A 748 39.01 -2.70 24.16
CA ARG A 748 39.71 -3.98 24.26
C ARG A 748 40.34 -4.37 22.92
N LEU A 749 39.58 -4.32 21.84
CA LEU A 749 40.01 -4.69 20.49
C LEU A 749 41.08 -3.70 19.95
N VAL A 750 40.90 -2.41 20.19
CA VAL A 750 41.90 -1.38 19.85
C VAL A 750 43.25 -1.60 20.58
N ALA A 751 43.20 -1.99 21.87
CA ALA A 751 44.42 -2.31 22.62
C ALA A 751 45.14 -3.53 22.05
N VAL A 752 44.41 -4.58 21.63
CA VAL A 752 44.98 -5.77 20.97
C VAL A 752 45.67 -5.37 19.66
N ALA A 753 44.99 -4.61 18.78
CA ALA A 753 45.56 -4.16 17.51
C ALA A 753 46.81 -3.28 17.71
N ARG A 754 46.80 -2.40 18.72
CA ARG A 754 47.97 -1.55 19.09
C ARG A 754 49.12 -2.37 19.56
N THR A 755 48.91 -3.44 20.32
CA THR A 755 49.96 -4.36 20.77
C THR A 755 50.58 -5.12 19.60
N GLN A 756 49.77 -5.60 18.68
CA GLN A 756 50.22 -6.36 17.50
C GLN A 756 51.03 -5.50 16.51
N LEU A 757 50.64 -4.26 16.27
CA LEU A 757 51.27 -3.35 15.31
C LEU A 757 52.45 -2.54 15.90
N GLY A 758 52.50 -2.40 17.22
CA GLY A 758 53.32 -1.40 17.90
C GLY A 758 52.70 0.01 17.84
N ALA A 759 52.94 0.80 18.88
CA ALA A 759 52.24 2.08 19.08
C ALA A 759 52.45 3.09 17.95
N GLN A 760 53.63 3.20 17.37
CA GLN A 760 53.94 4.15 16.29
C GLN A 760 53.22 3.77 14.99
N THR A 761 53.34 2.52 14.57
CA THR A 761 52.70 2.01 13.35
C THR A 761 51.17 2.10 13.43
N PHE A 762 50.61 1.70 14.59
CA PHE A 762 49.16 1.83 14.85
C PHE A 762 48.68 3.28 14.68
N THR A 763 49.39 4.24 15.32
CA THR A 763 49.00 5.66 15.26
C THR A 763 49.11 6.21 13.83
N ALA A 764 50.13 5.82 13.08
CA ALA A 764 50.29 6.25 11.69
C ALA A 764 49.13 5.71 10.77
N ILE A 765 48.78 4.43 10.91
CA ILE A 765 47.70 3.79 10.12
C ILE A 765 46.33 4.36 10.51
N TRP A 766 46.10 4.57 11.82
CA TRP A 766 44.87 5.21 12.32
C TRP A 766 44.69 6.62 11.73
N ALA A 767 45.77 7.42 11.74
CA ALA A 767 45.80 8.75 11.14
C ALA A 767 45.50 8.73 9.63
N GLN A 768 45.99 7.71 8.88
CA GLN A 768 45.64 7.52 7.47
C GLN A 768 44.13 7.27 7.28
N GLY A 769 43.55 6.44 8.14
CA GLY A 769 42.08 6.21 8.13
C GLY A 769 41.30 7.50 8.36
N ARG A 770 41.71 8.32 9.32
CA ARG A 770 41.09 9.64 9.58
C ARG A 770 41.20 10.61 8.42
N GLN A 771 42.33 10.63 7.69
CA GLN A 771 42.56 11.54 6.56
C GLN A 771 41.75 11.19 5.32
N SER A 772 41.42 9.91 5.10
CA SER A 772 40.75 9.43 3.90
C SER A 772 39.71 8.34 4.23
N PRO A 773 38.61 8.69 4.93
CA PRO A 773 37.56 7.72 5.25
C PRO A 773 36.97 7.01 4.00
N GLU A 774 36.90 7.76 2.89
CA GLU A 774 36.39 7.28 1.61
C GLU A 774 37.27 6.19 0.99
N GLN A 775 38.60 6.35 1.07
CA GLN A 775 39.54 5.34 0.57
C GLN A 775 39.59 4.10 1.45
N ALA A 776 39.33 4.25 2.74
CA ALA A 776 39.21 3.13 3.66
C ALA A 776 37.99 2.24 3.27
N LEU A 777 36.89 2.86 2.83
CA LEU A 777 35.71 2.18 2.34
C LEU A 777 35.91 1.54 0.96
N ALA A 778 36.48 2.28 -0.01
CA ALA A 778 36.60 1.86 -1.41
C ALA A 778 37.54 0.65 -1.61
N ARG A 779 38.43 0.36 -0.64
CA ARG A 779 39.33 -0.79 -0.70
C ARG A 779 38.74 -2.09 -0.18
N GLN A 780 37.53 -2.05 0.39
CA GLN A 780 36.91 -3.22 1.04
C GLN A 780 35.66 -3.74 0.32
N THR A 781 35.04 -2.94 -0.55
CA THR A 781 33.87 -3.35 -1.33
C THR A 781 34.11 -3.03 -2.80
N PRO A 782 33.79 -3.92 -3.74
CA PRO A 782 33.56 -3.57 -5.12
C PRO A 782 32.23 -2.80 -5.21
N LEU A 783 32.15 -1.62 -4.60
CA LEU A 783 30.99 -0.74 -4.68
C LEU A 783 30.96 -0.08 -6.05
N PRO A 784 29.83 -0.04 -6.75
CA PRO A 784 29.64 0.86 -7.89
C PRO A 784 29.80 2.29 -7.38
N SER A 785 30.69 3.05 -8.02
CA SER A 785 31.14 4.39 -7.61
C SER A 785 30.12 5.50 -7.80
N PRO A 786 29.14 5.71 -6.91
CA PRO A 786 28.55 7.03 -6.76
C PRO A 786 28.60 7.62 -5.34
N LEU A 787 29.03 6.89 -4.31
CA LEU A 787 28.93 7.35 -2.91
C LEU A 787 29.90 8.47 -2.49
N LEU A 788 30.81 8.88 -3.34
CA LEU A 788 31.97 9.72 -2.97
C LEU A 788 32.01 11.10 -3.65
N LYS A 789 30.87 11.65 -4.08
CA LYS A 789 30.87 13.03 -4.62
C LYS A 789 29.66 13.81 -4.15
N LYS A 790 29.82 14.59 -3.10
CA LYS A 790 29.36 15.99 -2.95
C LYS A 790 29.65 16.55 -1.58
N GLY A 791 30.87 17.01 -1.40
CA GLY A 791 31.19 18.13 -0.51
C GLY A 791 31.84 19.18 -1.39
N ASP A 792 31.31 20.38 -1.36
CA ASP A 792 31.74 21.60 -2.01
C ASP A 792 33.10 21.61 -2.72
N SER A 793 33.06 21.84 -4.01
CA SER A 793 34.03 22.75 -4.64
C SER A 793 33.51 23.15 -6.02
N SER A 794 33.22 24.43 -6.14
CA SER A 794 33.20 25.17 -7.41
C SER A 794 34.58 25.02 -8.09
N ALA A 795 34.77 23.99 -8.91
CA ALA A 795 35.90 23.88 -9.80
C ALA A 795 35.39 23.49 -11.18
N VAL A 796 35.66 24.36 -12.11
CA VAL A 796 35.47 24.25 -13.55
C VAL A 796 36.03 22.90 -14.04
N ARG A 797 35.18 22.03 -14.59
CA ARG A 797 35.59 20.78 -15.25
C ARG A 797 36.06 21.08 -16.69
N PRO A 798 37.17 20.49 -17.14
CA PRO A 798 37.61 20.59 -18.53
C PRO A 798 36.65 19.82 -19.47
N ALA A 799 36.39 20.42 -20.64
CA ALA A 799 35.59 19.84 -21.71
C ALA A 799 36.23 18.50 -22.18
N GLY A 800 35.48 17.40 -22.10
CA GLY A 800 35.91 16.13 -22.70
C GLY A 800 35.51 14.82 -22.02
N ALA A 801 34.70 14.80 -20.98
CA ALA A 801 34.25 13.56 -20.34
C ALA A 801 33.11 12.90 -21.16
N THR A 802 33.37 11.75 -21.80
CA THR A 802 32.35 10.88 -22.39
C THR A 802 31.63 10.04 -21.34
N SER A 803 30.29 9.87 -21.49
CA SER A 803 29.47 8.99 -20.68
C SER A 803 29.85 7.50 -20.87
N PRO A 804 29.41 6.55 -20.05
CA PRO A 804 29.66 5.11 -20.23
C PRO A 804 29.27 4.54 -21.58
N HIS A 805 28.40 5.23 -22.33
CA HIS A 805 27.96 4.87 -23.71
C HIS A 805 28.66 5.68 -24.80
N GLY A 806 29.77 6.35 -24.53
CA GLY A 806 30.52 7.13 -25.50
C GLY A 806 29.87 8.44 -25.94
N LEU A 807 28.80 8.87 -25.29
CA LEU A 807 28.10 10.12 -25.59
C LEU A 807 28.77 11.30 -24.84
N THR A 808 28.87 12.44 -25.53
CA THR A 808 29.29 13.70 -24.90
C THR A 808 28.17 14.28 -24.06
N THR A 809 28.53 15.17 -23.13
CA THR A 809 27.52 15.85 -22.26
C THR A 809 26.42 16.51 -23.10
N ARG A 810 26.78 17.12 -24.24
CA ARG A 810 25.80 17.76 -25.11
C ARG A 810 24.89 16.78 -25.85
N GLU A 811 25.41 15.64 -26.24
CA GLU A 811 24.61 14.55 -26.82
C GLU A 811 23.65 13.92 -25.80
N VAL A 812 24.06 13.82 -24.56
CA VAL A 812 23.21 13.38 -23.44
C VAL A 812 22.03 14.35 -23.20
N GLU A 813 22.29 15.67 -23.23
CA GLU A 813 21.24 16.68 -23.10
C GLU A 813 20.23 16.62 -24.28
N VAL A 814 20.72 16.49 -25.52
CA VAL A 814 19.85 16.33 -26.69
C VAL A 814 19.01 15.05 -26.56
N LEU A 815 19.64 13.92 -26.21
CA LEU A 815 18.98 12.63 -26.12
C LEU A 815 17.89 12.65 -25.02
N ARG A 816 18.15 13.32 -23.90
CA ARG A 816 17.21 13.49 -22.81
C ARG A 816 15.92 14.24 -23.22
N LEU A 817 16.07 15.35 -23.97
CA LEU A 817 14.93 16.12 -24.45
C LEU A 817 14.15 15.35 -25.55
N VAL A 818 14.86 14.58 -26.34
CA VAL A 818 14.26 13.72 -27.39
C VAL A 818 13.41 12.60 -26.76
N THR A 819 13.86 12.01 -25.66
CA THR A 819 13.11 10.96 -24.94
C THR A 819 11.87 11.50 -24.23
N GLN A 820 11.83 12.80 -23.93
CA GLN A 820 10.64 13.51 -23.45
C GLN A 820 9.60 13.82 -24.55
N GLY A 821 9.87 13.42 -25.80
CA GLY A 821 8.94 13.59 -26.91
C GLY A 821 9.03 14.93 -27.65
N LEU A 822 10.00 15.83 -27.31
CA LEU A 822 10.15 17.14 -27.96
C LEU A 822 10.61 17.01 -29.41
N THR A 823 10.06 17.78 -30.30
CA THR A 823 10.52 17.88 -31.73
C THR A 823 11.90 18.53 -31.81
N ASN A 824 12.61 18.34 -32.94
CA ASN A 824 13.95 18.93 -33.12
C ASN A 824 13.94 20.48 -33.00
N GLY A 825 12.83 21.13 -33.41
CA GLY A 825 12.64 22.55 -33.20
C GLY A 825 12.57 22.95 -31.74
N GLN A 826 11.79 22.21 -30.94
CA GLN A 826 11.65 22.44 -29.49
C GLN A 826 12.93 22.12 -28.71
N VAL A 827 13.65 21.05 -29.09
CA VAL A 827 14.98 20.75 -28.54
C VAL A 827 15.98 21.86 -28.85
N ALA A 828 15.94 22.40 -30.09
CA ALA A 828 16.77 23.52 -30.50
C ALA A 828 16.50 24.78 -29.66
N GLU A 829 15.24 25.09 -29.43
CA GLU A 829 14.80 26.22 -28.60
C GLU A 829 15.24 26.06 -27.15
N CYS A 830 15.03 24.87 -26.55
CA CYS A 830 15.43 24.57 -25.15
C CYS A 830 16.96 24.66 -24.95
N LEU A 831 17.73 24.31 -25.97
CA LEU A 831 19.20 24.25 -25.87
C LEU A 831 19.93 25.47 -26.48
N GLY A 832 19.19 26.44 -27.05
CA GLY A 832 19.73 27.66 -27.67
C GLY A 832 20.61 27.35 -28.87
N ILE A 833 20.27 26.34 -29.71
CA ILE A 833 21.00 25.90 -30.89
C ILE A 833 20.07 25.83 -32.11
N SER A 834 20.64 25.63 -33.33
CA SER A 834 19.80 25.49 -34.53
C SER A 834 19.19 24.07 -34.63
N PRO A 835 17.99 23.91 -35.22
CA PRO A 835 17.41 22.59 -35.48
C PRO A 835 18.32 21.66 -36.28
N ARG A 836 19.13 22.22 -37.19
CA ARG A 836 20.13 21.49 -37.97
C ARG A 836 21.27 20.96 -37.10
N THR A 837 21.64 21.68 -36.04
CA THR A 837 22.62 21.24 -35.03
C THR A 837 22.07 20.08 -34.22
N VAL A 838 20.75 20.11 -33.86
CA VAL A 838 20.08 18.98 -33.20
C VAL A 838 20.10 17.73 -34.09
N ASP A 839 19.83 17.85 -35.41
CA ASP A 839 19.90 16.73 -36.34
C ASP A 839 21.31 16.13 -36.41
N THR A 840 22.33 16.98 -36.38
CA THR A 840 23.72 16.52 -36.35
C THR A 840 24.04 15.75 -35.07
N HIS A 841 23.62 16.25 -33.94
CA HIS A 841 23.77 15.54 -32.65
C HIS A 841 23.00 14.21 -32.64
N LEU A 842 21.79 14.17 -33.16
CA LEU A 842 21.00 12.93 -33.25
C LEU A 842 21.66 11.89 -34.15
N THR A 843 22.21 12.29 -35.28
CA THR A 843 22.96 11.40 -36.17
C THR A 843 24.18 10.81 -35.47
N SER A 844 24.94 11.62 -34.73
CA SER A 844 26.08 11.18 -33.93
C SER A 844 25.64 10.26 -32.77
N ILE A 845 24.56 10.59 -32.07
CA ILE A 845 23.98 9.77 -31.03
C ILE A 845 23.57 8.41 -31.56
N TYR A 846 22.80 8.36 -32.65
CA TYR A 846 22.33 7.10 -33.25
C TYR A 846 23.50 6.19 -33.66
N HIS A 847 24.55 6.75 -34.22
CA HIS A 847 25.74 6.00 -34.52
C HIS A 847 26.44 5.44 -33.28
N LYS A 848 26.56 6.24 -32.22
CA LYS A 848 27.27 5.86 -30.99
C LYS A 848 26.52 4.80 -30.18
N ILE A 849 25.17 4.83 -30.14
CA ILE A 849 24.36 3.86 -29.39
C ILE A 849 23.83 2.72 -30.29
N GLY A 850 24.22 2.68 -31.58
CA GLY A 850 23.90 1.57 -32.48
C GLY A 850 22.43 1.48 -32.90
N VAL A 851 21.71 2.60 -32.99
CA VAL A 851 20.30 2.64 -33.40
C VAL A 851 20.09 3.44 -34.67
N SER A 852 18.99 3.18 -35.41
CA SER A 852 18.71 3.80 -36.69
C SER A 852 17.52 4.77 -36.70
N SER A 853 16.85 4.96 -35.58
CA SER A 853 15.65 5.82 -35.50
C SER A 853 15.46 6.47 -34.13
N ARG A 854 14.70 7.56 -34.13
CA ARG A 854 14.31 8.29 -32.89
C ARG A 854 13.59 7.39 -31.88
N SER A 855 12.65 6.57 -32.34
CA SER A 855 11.92 5.63 -31.51
C SER A 855 12.83 4.55 -30.91
N ALA A 856 13.82 4.09 -31.71
CA ALA A 856 14.81 3.13 -31.24
C ALA A 856 15.77 3.76 -30.22
N ALA A 857 16.14 5.04 -30.37
CA ALA A 857 16.95 5.77 -29.40
C ALA A 857 16.20 5.99 -28.08
N THR A 858 14.89 6.32 -28.13
CA THR A 858 14.05 6.44 -26.94
C THR A 858 13.94 5.10 -26.21
N ARG A 859 13.72 4.00 -26.93
CA ARG A 859 13.70 2.64 -26.37
C ARG A 859 15.04 2.27 -25.73
N TYR A 860 16.15 2.53 -26.40
CA TYR A 860 17.51 2.28 -25.90
C TYR A 860 17.76 2.97 -24.55
N VAL A 861 17.33 4.24 -24.42
CA VAL A 861 17.47 5.00 -23.18
C VAL A 861 16.66 4.37 -22.03
N LEU A 862 15.44 3.90 -22.33
CA LEU A 862 14.57 3.25 -21.35
C LEU A 862 15.11 1.87 -20.93
N GLU A 863 15.66 1.10 -21.89
CA GLU A 863 16.21 -0.25 -21.63
C GLU A 863 17.57 -0.24 -20.93
N GLN A 864 18.40 0.77 -21.20
CA GLN A 864 19.77 0.85 -20.69
C GLN A 864 19.93 1.86 -19.53
N HIS A 865 18.85 2.45 -19.04
CA HIS A 865 18.84 3.44 -17.94
C HIS A 865 19.94 4.51 -18.09
N VAL A 866 20.01 5.12 -19.29
CA VAL A 866 21.09 6.06 -19.65
C VAL A 866 21.06 7.36 -18.85
N PHE A 867 19.92 7.67 -18.21
CA PHE A 867 19.73 8.88 -17.36
C PHE A 867 19.17 8.56 -16.02
#